data_2041d28ff9dab7de708845861763d986
#
_entry.id   2041d28ff9dab7de708845861763d986
#
_cell.length_a   1.000
_cell.length_b   1.000
_cell.length_c   1.000
_cell.angle_alpha   90.00
_cell.angle_beta   90.00
_cell.angle_gamma   90.00
#
_symmetry.space_group_name_H-M   'P 1'
#
loop_
_entity.id
_entity.type
_entity.pdbx_description
1 polymer ?
#
loop_
_entity_poly.entity_id
_entity_poly.type
_entity_poly.pdbx_seq_one_letter_code
_entity_poly.pdbx_strand_id
1 'polypeptide(L)'
;MTGRSPLPRSIGWLLRSVPLGDRRADVEHDFAELFEVRSRERGAGYATLRFLADFISLIPPLRRHRGLFQDLRFGLRLFRKHPGAIAIATIGLALAIGAVTSVYSILNAVLLRPYKMDDPSSVYSVTQPMHSRPWPEWPYDRFLNLQRRATLTDVVASLYETARIATTRESEGAEEMPFLFVSGNYLSTLGGRPAIGRTLVAADDVPGAPPVVVASYFTWTSRLNADASLVGKTIYVNGSPATLVGVISAAFEGPVFQPSAFWAPLSAFDDLLHGQPFTESTTTHVEVHARVRPAGSAAAAASELQAIAANDQRPAAAVKAAAPTSVELYSAATPSSGLKAIENYAATAAILALIGLVLALACANAANLMLAGAATRIREIGLRLALGASRRRLVRQLVTEGLLLGLIAGGLGVIVAVGLAPMLASAFAIPPAVDVSLDMRVLIFAIVVAVTSGLGAAIAPARYGVRGNLVTALNAQSGQTGEAPRTSRLRKVFVAFQAAVSIVLLIGAALLTRTALKITGAGLGFDADRLLAVTSSVASASVEQPGYIDSAIETIRAVPLVERASVSQYQPFGMSVERARLDGGSYTLYRSRTDEEYFATMGLQIVRGRGFTREEVATEAPVTLLSEDVVRRYFNGVDPIGQPLAGMEIAPARQAPPTVIGVVAEMMPNRIRTEGYGVMYLPISRKRSNAPTIVVRAQHPAAAARAIETALLQAHPRARPITEVIGADAGHYLQEKRMMAALSTAAAGLALGLAVLGIYGVTAFVIGQRAHEIGVRMAIGASRADIVRLLVGQSLRPVAIGLAIGVTVVLLGGQVLASFIAGVGPRDPIAIGSAIVILVFSALAAVVAPARRAARVDPVTILRV
;
A
#
# COMPACT_ATOMS: atom_id res chain seq x y z
N MET A 1 39.51 57.89 22.50
CA MET A 1 38.09 57.95 22.15
C MET A 1 37.64 56.62 21.57
N THR A 2 36.98 55.81 22.38
CA THR A 2 36.52 54.48 22.02
C THR A 2 35.22 54.57 21.22
N GLY A 3 35.34 54.56 19.91
CA GLY A 3 34.21 54.62 19.01
C GLY A 3 33.35 53.32 19.12
N ARG A 4 32.13 53.43 19.61
CA ARG A 4 31.11 52.35 19.51
C ARG A 4 30.80 52.08 18.02
N SER A 5 31.05 50.87 17.58
CA SER A 5 30.67 50.40 16.26
C SER A 5 29.16 50.63 16.01
N PRO A 6 28.77 51.36 14.94
CA PRO A 6 27.33 51.63 14.62
C PRO A 6 26.53 50.41 14.17
N LEU A 7 27.18 49.26 14.12
CA LEU A 7 26.49 47.99 13.70
C LEU A 7 25.78 47.33 14.86
N PRO A 8 24.58 46.82 14.68
CA PRO A 8 23.90 45.95 15.65
C PRO A 8 24.81 44.77 16.09
N ARG A 9 24.78 44.39 17.37
CA ARG A 9 25.64 43.35 17.95
C ARG A 9 25.58 42.01 17.19
N SER A 10 24.42 41.64 16.65
CA SER A 10 24.21 40.45 15.80
C SER A 10 24.96 40.52 14.47
N ILE A 11 25.04 41.69 13.86
CA ILE A 11 25.71 41.95 12.59
C ILE A 11 27.24 41.97 12.78
N GLY A 12 27.72 42.57 13.86
CA GLY A 12 29.15 42.58 14.17
C GLY A 12 29.69 41.15 14.51
N TRP A 13 28.86 40.28 15.08
CA TRP A 13 29.23 38.86 15.32
C TRP A 13 29.37 38.08 14.00
N LEU A 14 28.50 38.28 13.04
CA LEU A 14 28.58 37.64 11.73
C LEU A 14 29.86 38.01 10.97
N LEU A 15 30.28 39.27 10.97
CA LEU A 15 31.54 39.70 10.35
C LEU A 15 32.79 39.07 11.02
N ARG A 16 32.72 38.78 12.33
CA ARG A 16 33.82 38.11 13.05
C ARG A 16 33.99 36.64 12.70
N SER A 17 32.95 35.99 12.18
CA SER A 17 32.98 34.57 11.80
C SER A 17 33.68 34.30 10.46
N VAL A 18 34.01 35.34 9.66
CA VAL A 18 34.65 35.19 8.35
C VAL A 18 36.15 35.46 8.47
N PRO A 19 37.06 34.62 7.91
CA PRO A 19 38.47 34.82 7.88
C PRO A 19 38.85 35.90 6.84
N LEU A 20 38.89 37.18 7.25
CA LEU A 20 39.14 38.33 6.38
C LEU A 20 40.62 38.77 6.36
N GLY A 21 41.52 38.18 7.17
CA GLY A 21 42.91 38.54 7.24
C GLY A 21 43.16 40.01 7.56
N ASP A 22 44.20 40.59 6.97
CA ASP A 22 44.61 41.99 7.20
C ASP A 22 43.60 43.07 6.70
N ARG A 23 42.63 42.69 5.89
CA ARG A 23 41.59 43.58 5.37
C ARG A 23 40.35 43.70 6.23
N ARG A 24 40.41 43.09 7.44
CA ARG A 24 39.22 43.05 8.31
C ARG A 24 38.71 44.44 8.72
N ALA A 25 39.62 45.30 9.12
CA ALA A 25 39.28 46.64 9.59
C ALA A 25 38.60 47.49 8.49
N ASP A 26 39.14 47.44 7.27
CA ASP A 26 38.57 48.16 6.10
C ASP A 26 37.19 47.65 5.75
N VAL A 27 36.99 46.33 5.72
CA VAL A 27 35.72 45.70 5.42
C VAL A 27 34.67 45.97 6.50
N GLU A 28 35.00 45.95 7.77
CA GLU A 28 34.10 46.30 8.87
C GLU A 28 33.72 47.79 8.81
N HIS A 29 34.61 48.67 8.39
CA HIS A 29 34.33 50.10 8.21
C HIS A 29 33.37 50.35 7.04
N ASP A 30 33.65 49.78 5.87
CA ASP A 30 32.82 49.91 4.67
C ASP A 30 31.41 49.40 4.91
N PHE A 31 31.28 48.25 5.62
CA PHE A 31 29.99 47.70 5.94
C PHE A 31 29.18 48.51 6.95
N ALA A 32 29.88 49.12 7.91
CA ALA A 32 29.25 50.02 8.88
C ALA A 32 28.71 51.27 8.20
N GLU A 33 29.49 51.91 7.32
CA GLU A 33 29.10 53.05 6.56
C GLU A 33 27.92 52.78 5.62
N LEU A 34 27.98 51.69 4.85
CA LEU A 34 26.91 51.27 3.95
C LEU A 34 25.63 50.93 4.73
N PHE A 35 25.73 50.34 5.90
CA PHE A 35 24.57 50.01 6.74
C PHE A 35 23.89 51.31 7.24
N GLU A 36 24.71 52.25 7.72
CA GLU A 36 24.19 53.51 8.23
C GLU A 36 23.48 54.36 7.12
N VAL A 37 24.08 54.45 5.95
CA VAL A 37 23.49 55.15 4.80
C VAL A 37 22.16 54.52 4.38
N ARG A 38 22.13 53.18 4.22
CA ARG A 38 20.93 52.45 3.81
C ARG A 38 19.83 52.45 4.90
N SER A 39 20.24 52.48 6.17
CA SER A 39 19.31 52.56 7.29
C SER A 39 18.60 53.93 7.32
N ARG A 40 19.34 55.02 6.99
CA ARG A 40 18.77 56.35 6.90
C ARG A 40 17.86 56.55 5.66
N GLU A 41 18.23 55.95 4.52
CA GLU A 41 17.47 56.13 3.27
C GLU A 41 16.20 55.26 3.20
N ARG A 42 16.22 54.03 3.65
CA ARG A 42 15.15 53.03 3.41
C ARG A 42 14.77 52.19 4.64
N GLY A 43 15.27 52.57 5.84
CA GLY A 43 14.96 51.95 7.09
C GLY A 43 15.83 50.72 7.45
N ALA A 44 15.90 50.41 8.75
CA ALA A 44 16.76 49.37 9.31
C ALA A 44 16.51 47.96 8.79
N GLY A 45 15.26 47.59 8.45
CA GLY A 45 14.90 46.33 7.87
C GLY A 45 15.50 46.09 6.46
N TYR A 46 15.48 47.10 5.61
CA TYR A 46 16.10 47.05 4.29
C TYR A 46 17.62 46.99 4.37
N ALA A 47 18.20 47.78 5.30
CA ALA A 47 19.65 47.79 5.55
C ALA A 47 20.15 46.43 6.02
N THR A 48 19.39 45.72 6.89
CA THR A 48 19.71 44.37 7.38
C THR A 48 19.64 43.31 6.27
N LEU A 49 18.59 43.32 5.45
CA LEU A 49 18.46 42.42 4.31
C LEU A 49 19.58 42.61 3.29
N ARG A 50 19.95 43.88 3.02
CA ARG A 50 21.00 44.19 2.07
C ARG A 50 22.38 43.84 2.62
N PHE A 51 22.61 44.08 3.94
CA PHE A 51 23.81 43.66 4.64
C PHE A 51 24.01 42.15 4.55
N LEU A 52 22.98 41.35 4.84
CA LEU A 52 23.03 39.88 4.69
C LEU A 52 23.40 39.46 3.28
N ALA A 53 22.83 40.10 2.26
CA ALA A 53 23.17 39.84 0.86
C ALA A 53 24.62 40.14 0.52
N ASP A 54 25.14 41.28 1.02
CA ASP A 54 26.54 41.72 0.82
C ASP A 54 27.51 40.87 1.66
N PHE A 55 27.15 40.50 2.90
CA PHE A 55 27.90 39.61 3.76
C PHE A 55 28.07 38.20 3.15
N ILE A 56 27.02 37.62 2.62
CA ILE A 56 27.04 36.36 1.88
C ILE A 56 28.06 36.43 0.71
N SER A 57 28.23 37.61 0.11
CA SER A 57 29.24 37.82 -0.95
C SER A 57 30.68 37.83 -0.49
N LEU A 58 30.95 38.02 0.79
CA LEU A 58 32.31 38.03 1.39
C LEU A 58 32.81 36.62 1.73
N ILE A 59 31.96 35.64 1.92
CA ILE A 59 32.38 34.28 2.27
C ILE A 59 33.14 33.66 1.10
N PRO A 60 34.46 33.30 1.28
CA PRO A 60 35.34 32.84 0.20
C PRO A 60 34.81 31.66 -0.62
N PRO A 61 34.16 30.63 -0.04
CA PRO A 61 33.55 29.54 -0.83
C PRO A 61 32.38 30.03 -1.68
N LEU A 62 31.65 31.09 -1.27
CA LEU A 62 30.54 31.66 -2.04
C LEU A 62 30.99 32.63 -3.15
N ARG A 63 32.20 33.19 -3.10
CA ARG A 63 32.82 33.90 -4.23
C ARG A 63 33.01 32.99 -5.47
N ARG A 64 33.28 31.71 -5.28
CA ARG A 64 33.29 30.68 -6.32
C ARG A 64 31.88 30.45 -6.91
N HIS A 65 30.82 30.83 -6.22
CA HIS A 65 29.42 30.65 -6.61
C HIS A 65 28.72 31.88 -7.17
N ARG A 66 29.41 32.98 -7.46
CA ARG A 66 28.80 34.12 -8.19
C ARG A 66 28.10 33.68 -9.49
N GLY A 67 28.60 32.61 -10.11
CA GLY A 67 27.96 32.00 -11.27
C GLY A 67 26.61 31.33 -10.95
N LEU A 68 26.44 30.74 -9.77
CA LEU A 68 25.22 30.03 -9.39
C LEU A 68 24.04 30.99 -9.11
N PHE A 69 24.29 32.12 -8.44
CA PHE A 69 23.28 33.19 -8.26
C PHE A 69 22.86 33.81 -9.58
N GLN A 70 23.81 34.00 -10.51
CA GLN A 70 23.49 34.49 -11.86
C GLN A 70 22.65 33.46 -12.62
N ASP A 71 23.00 32.16 -12.52
CA ASP A 71 22.26 31.07 -13.17
C ASP A 71 20.84 30.93 -12.60
N LEU A 72 20.65 31.04 -11.26
CA LEU A 72 19.34 31.08 -10.60
C LEU A 72 18.46 32.25 -11.06
N ARG A 73 19.06 33.45 -11.08
CA ARG A 73 18.36 34.68 -11.53
C ARG A 73 17.97 34.58 -13.00
N PHE A 74 18.81 33.96 -13.79
CA PHE A 74 18.55 33.69 -15.19
C PHE A 74 17.41 32.67 -15.37
N GLY A 75 17.41 31.59 -14.63
CA GLY A 75 16.36 30.57 -14.63
C GLY A 75 14.99 31.17 -14.26
N LEU A 76 14.93 31.98 -13.20
CA LEU A 76 13.70 32.67 -12.78
C LEU A 76 13.18 33.66 -13.85
N ARG A 77 14.07 34.42 -14.53
CA ARG A 77 13.67 35.29 -15.63
C ARG A 77 13.11 34.50 -16.82
N LEU A 78 13.72 33.33 -17.09
CA LEU A 78 13.28 32.46 -18.16
C LEU A 78 11.89 31.88 -17.89
N PHE A 79 11.60 31.52 -16.63
CA PHE A 79 10.28 31.04 -16.22
C PHE A 79 9.18 32.07 -16.48
N ARG A 80 9.50 33.35 -16.26
CA ARG A 80 8.60 34.46 -16.59
C ARG A 80 8.42 34.69 -18.10
N LYS A 81 9.42 34.35 -18.92
CA LYS A 81 9.38 34.56 -20.39
C LYS A 81 8.55 33.50 -21.13
N HIS A 82 8.49 32.26 -20.60
CA HIS A 82 7.76 31.15 -21.21
C HIS A 82 6.82 30.49 -20.21
N PRO A 83 5.82 31.20 -19.64
CA PRO A 83 5.04 30.73 -18.50
C PRO A 83 4.24 29.47 -18.82
N GLY A 84 3.67 29.34 -20.02
CA GLY A 84 2.81 28.20 -20.36
C GLY A 84 3.56 26.87 -20.42
N ALA A 85 4.71 26.81 -21.08
CA ALA A 85 5.50 25.56 -21.18
C ALA A 85 6.07 25.14 -19.81
N ILE A 86 6.51 26.12 -19.03
CA ILE A 86 7.06 25.86 -17.70
C ILE A 86 5.97 25.45 -16.72
N ALA A 87 4.78 26.08 -16.77
CA ALA A 87 3.64 25.69 -15.97
C ALA A 87 3.24 24.22 -16.24
N ILE A 88 3.14 23.82 -17.50
CA ILE A 88 2.84 22.43 -17.89
C ILE A 88 3.89 21.47 -17.33
N ALA A 89 5.18 21.79 -17.48
CA ALA A 89 6.27 20.96 -16.96
C ALA A 89 6.24 20.87 -15.43
N THR A 90 6.03 22.01 -14.76
CA THR A 90 5.98 22.10 -13.30
C THR A 90 4.78 21.35 -12.72
N ILE A 91 3.58 21.56 -13.29
CA ILE A 91 2.35 20.88 -12.83
C ILE A 91 2.47 19.36 -13.05
N GLY A 92 2.89 18.94 -14.24
CA GLY A 92 3.06 17.52 -14.53
C GLY A 92 4.07 16.84 -13.59
N LEU A 93 5.20 17.50 -13.32
CA LEU A 93 6.22 16.99 -12.41
C LEU A 93 5.74 17.06 -10.95
N ALA A 94 5.02 18.10 -10.54
CA ALA A 94 4.47 18.25 -9.20
C ALA A 94 3.42 17.16 -8.88
N LEU A 95 2.52 16.88 -9.83
CA LEU A 95 1.54 15.79 -9.68
C LEU A 95 2.23 14.42 -9.55
N ALA A 96 3.26 14.17 -10.36
CA ALA A 96 4.02 12.93 -10.28
C ALA A 96 4.79 12.81 -8.96
N ILE A 97 5.51 13.87 -8.54
CA ILE A 97 6.22 13.90 -7.26
C ILE A 97 5.23 13.76 -6.09
N GLY A 98 4.10 14.45 -6.15
CA GLY A 98 3.05 14.38 -5.13
C GLY A 98 2.47 12.97 -4.99
N ALA A 99 2.13 12.31 -6.10
CA ALA A 99 1.65 10.94 -6.10
C ALA A 99 2.70 9.95 -5.54
N VAL A 100 3.96 10.07 -6.00
CA VAL A 100 5.08 9.26 -5.51
C VAL A 100 5.30 9.45 -4.01
N THR A 101 5.27 10.70 -3.53
CA THR A 101 5.46 11.04 -2.11
C THR A 101 4.29 10.54 -1.26
N SER A 102 3.05 10.63 -1.75
CA SER A 102 1.87 10.11 -1.05
C SER A 102 1.94 8.61 -0.85
N VAL A 103 2.27 7.85 -1.89
CA VAL A 103 2.40 6.39 -1.78
C VAL A 103 3.59 6.02 -0.90
N TYR A 104 4.72 6.75 -1.01
CA TYR A 104 5.85 6.52 -0.10
C TYR A 104 5.48 6.84 1.36
N SER A 105 4.67 7.89 1.62
CA SER A 105 4.17 8.19 2.97
C SER A 105 3.38 7.02 3.55
N ILE A 106 2.50 6.41 2.76
CA ILE A 106 1.75 5.21 3.17
C ILE A 106 2.69 4.02 3.40
N LEU A 107 3.60 3.75 2.46
CA LEU A 107 4.58 2.67 2.62
C LEU A 107 5.47 2.88 3.84
N ASN A 108 5.89 4.13 4.11
CA ASN A 108 6.65 4.48 5.29
C ASN A 108 5.85 4.21 6.56
N ALA A 109 4.59 4.66 6.62
CA ALA A 109 3.72 4.48 7.78
C ALA A 109 3.40 3.00 8.06
N VAL A 110 3.14 2.21 7.01
CA VAL A 110 2.68 0.82 7.14
C VAL A 110 3.83 -0.19 7.23
N LEU A 111 4.99 0.08 6.58
CA LEU A 111 6.05 -0.92 6.46
C LEU A 111 7.39 -0.52 7.07
N LEU A 112 7.78 0.77 6.98
CA LEU A 112 9.15 1.19 7.27
C LEU A 112 9.28 1.92 8.62
N ARG A 113 8.20 2.49 9.13
CA ARG A 113 8.21 3.22 10.39
C ARG A 113 8.38 2.22 11.54
N PRO A 114 9.33 2.45 12.46
CA PRO A 114 9.44 1.63 13.66
C PRO A 114 8.15 1.72 14.48
N TYR A 115 7.75 0.61 15.07
CA TYR A 115 6.66 0.61 16.03
C TYR A 115 6.96 1.58 17.19
N LYS A 116 5.91 2.22 17.68
CA LYS A 116 6.02 3.12 18.83
C LYS A 116 6.15 2.30 20.11
N MET A 117 7.38 2.05 20.51
CA MET A 117 7.78 1.36 21.73
C MET A 117 9.21 1.76 22.12
N ASP A 118 9.60 1.49 23.36
CA ASP A 118 10.97 1.76 23.80
C ASP A 118 11.95 0.80 23.12
N ASP A 119 13.01 1.32 22.53
CA ASP A 119 14.07 0.62 21.80
C ASP A 119 13.54 -0.54 20.91
N PRO A 120 12.85 -0.26 19.78
CA PRO A 120 12.29 -1.28 18.90
C PRO A 120 13.35 -2.25 18.35
N SER A 121 14.62 -1.83 18.28
CA SER A 121 15.71 -2.64 17.73
C SER A 121 16.09 -3.82 18.63
N SER A 122 15.75 -3.78 19.91
CA SER A 122 15.98 -4.86 20.88
C SER A 122 14.86 -5.91 20.93
N VAL A 123 13.74 -5.67 20.21
CA VAL A 123 12.56 -6.54 20.25
C VAL A 123 12.52 -7.46 19.05
N TYR A 124 12.27 -8.74 19.29
CA TYR A 124 12.23 -9.81 18.30
C TYR A 124 10.97 -10.64 18.44
N SER A 125 10.41 -11.08 17.32
CA SER A 125 9.40 -12.15 17.31
C SER A 125 10.11 -13.47 17.45
N VAL A 126 9.66 -14.29 18.40
CA VAL A 126 10.17 -15.65 18.65
C VAL A 126 9.38 -16.59 17.78
N THR A 127 10.03 -17.27 16.85
CA THR A 127 9.37 -18.12 15.86
C THR A 127 9.84 -19.55 15.94
N GLN A 128 8.98 -20.45 15.52
CA GLN A 128 9.27 -21.88 15.35
C GLN A 128 8.95 -22.31 13.92
N PRO A 129 9.66 -23.28 13.32
CA PRO A 129 9.34 -23.77 12.00
C PRO A 129 8.03 -24.58 12.04
N MET A 130 7.07 -24.18 11.23
CA MET A 130 5.84 -24.91 10.99
C MET A 130 5.63 -25.09 9.49
N HIS A 131 5.55 -26.33 8.99
CA HIS A 131 5.42 -26.63 7.56
C HIS A 131 6.46 -25.91 6.69
N SER A 132 7.72 -25.90 7.10
CA SER A 132 8.85 -25.22 6.43
C SER A 132 8.76 -23.69 6.38
N ARG A 133 7.93 -23.08 7.22
CA ARG A 133 7.85 -21.62 7.40
C ARG A 133 8.04 -21.24 8.86
N PRO A 134 8.68 -20.14 9.17
CA PRO A 134 8.73 -19.60 10.51
C PRO A 134 7.31 -19.21 10.96
N TRP A 135 6.90 -19.59 12.18
CA TRP A 135 5.59 -19.33 12.74
C TRP A 135 5.72 -18.64 14.10
N PRO A 136 5.10 -17.48 14.35
CA PRO A 136 5.29 -16.74 15.60
C PRO A 136 4.41 -17.21 16.75
N GLU A 137 3.46 -18.10 16.48
CA GLU A 137 2.51 -18.55 17.49
C GLU A 137 3.03 -19.74 18.26
N TRP A 138 2.89 -19.67 19.57
CA TRP A 138 3.32 -20.67 20.52
C TRP A 138 2.16 -21.15 21.38
N PRO A 139 2.09 -22.43 21.76
CA PRO A 139 1.18 -22.87 22.81
C PRO A 139 1.45 -22.08 24.10
N TYR A 140 0.38 -21.65 24.76
CA TYR A 140 0.48 -20.76 25.93
C TYR A 140 1.34 -21.34 27.05
N ASP A 141 1.23 -22.61 27.30
CA ASP A 141 2.03 -23.32 28.30
C ASP A 141 3.54 -23.30 27.97
N ARG A 142 3.91 -23.39 26.69
CA ARG A 142 5.32 -23.25 26.24
C ARG A 142 5.80 -21.80 26.40
N PHE A 143 4.96 -20.82 26.09
CA PHE A 143 5.29 -19.43 26.37
C PHE A 143 5.62 -19.21 27.85
N LEU A 144 4.82 -19.73 28.79
CA LEU A 144 5.08 -19.61 30.22
C LEU A 144 6.43 -20.25 30.63
N ASN A 145 6.82 -21.35 29.98
CA ASN A 145 8.12 -21.99 30.22
C ASN A 145 9.28 -21.10 29.72
N LEU A 146 9.15 -20.50 28.51
CA LEU A 146 10.10 -19.53 27.99
C LEU A 146 10.22 -18.31 28.93
N GLN A 147 9.09 -17.73 29.35
CA GLN A 147 9.05 -16.53 30.19
C GLN A 147 9.73 -16.75 31.55
N ARG A 148 9.56 -17.92 32.17
CA ARG A 148 10.11 -18.25 33.51
C ARG A 148 11.60 -18.53 33.47
N ARG A 149 12.13 -19.12 32.40
CA ARG A 149 13.51 -19.64 32.31
C ARG A 149 14.47 -18.75 31.52
N ALA A 150 13.97 -17.85 30.67
CA ALA A 150 14.82 -16.96 29.89
C ALA A 150 15.57 -15.98 30.79
N THR A 151 16.89 -15.87 30.60
CA THR A 151 17.77 -14.98 31.36
C THR A 151 18.32 -13.87 30.51
N LEU A 152 18.52 -14.09 29.22
CA LEU A 152 19.02 -13.11 28.27
C LEU A 152 17.92 -12.25 27.63
N THR A 153 16.66 -12.64 27.85
CA THR A 153 15.50 -11.95 27.26
C THR A 153 14.39 -11.73 28.26
N ASP A 154 13.62 -10.67 28.06
CA ASP A 154 12.32 -10.48 28.69
C ASP A 154 11.24 -10.92 27.69
N VAL A 155 10.62 -12.08 27.95
CA VAL A 155 9.66 -12.70 27.05
C VAL A 155 8.26 -12.21 27.39
N VAL A 156 7.52 -11.79 26.36
CA VAL A 156 6.13 -11.32 26.44
C VAL A 156 5.28 -12.04 25.40
N ALA A 157 3.99 -12.13 25.66
CA ALA A 157 3.05 -12.73 24.73
C ALA A 157 1.86 -11.81 24.47
N SER A 158 1.25 -11.99 23.30
CA SER A 158 0.02 -11.33 22.92
C SER A 158 -0.89 -12.24 22.11
N LEU A 159 -2.19 -12.00 22.21
CA LEU A 159 -3.22 -12.65 21.44
C LEU A 159 -4.19 -11.57 20.94
N TYR A 160 -4.29 -11.44 19.62
CA TYR A 160 -5.15 -10.47 18.98
C TYR A 160 -6.54 -11.06 18.77
N GLU A 161 -7.55 -10.31 19.23
CA GLU A 161 -8.96 -10.66 19.06
C GLU A 161 -9.78 -9.38 18.76
N THR A 162 -11.05 -9.54 18.45
CA THR A 162 -12.02 -8.46 18.41
C THR A 162 -13.02 -8.64 19.54
N ALA A 163 -13.42 -7.54 20.16
CA ALA A 163 -14.39 -7.56 21.25
C ALA A 163 -15.40 -6.42 21.11
N ARG A 164 -16.63 -6.66 21.52
CA ARG A 164 -17.68 -5.63 21.58
C ARG A 164 -17.57 -4.88 22.89
N ILE A 165 -17.36 -3.56 22.79
CA ILE A 165 -17.15 -2.70 23.95
C ILE A 165 -18.35 -1.79 24.14
N ALA A 166 -18.84 -1.70 25.37
CA ALA A 166 -19.91 -0.79 25.77
C ALA A 166 -19.58 -0.13 27.13
N THR A 167 -20.02 1.11 27.32
CA THR A 167 -19.88 1.81 28.60
C THR A 167 -21.05 1.53 29.54
N THR A 168 -22.13 0.92 29.06
CA THR A 168 -23.31 0.51 29.81
C THR A 168 -23.61 -0.96 29.58
N ARG A 169 -24.34 -1.60 30.52
CA ARG A 169 -24.67 -3.03 30.43
C ARG A 169 -25.69 -3.33 29.33
N GLU A 170 -26.50 -2.37 28.96
CA GLU A 170 -27.43 -2.46 27.84
C GLU A 170 -26.63 -2.27 26.54
N SER A 171 -26.55 -3.32 25.71
CA SER A 171 -25.71 -3.41 24.51
C SER A 171 -26.10 -2.44 23.36
N GLU A 172 -27.02 -1.50 23.58
CA GLU A 172 -27.31 -0.45 22.61
C GLU A 172 -26.09 0.46 22.45
N GLY A 173 -25.36 0.29 21.32
CA GLY A 173 -24.15 1.06 21.02
C GLY A 173 -22.83 0.31 21.24
N ALA A 174 -22.85 -1.00 21.51
CA ALA A 174 -21.61 -1.79 21.57
C ALA A 174 -20.94 -1.81 20.19
N GLU A 175 -19.71 -1.30 20.12
CA GLU A 175 -18.89 -1.26 18.91
C GLU A 175 -17.85 -2.38 18.98
N GLU A 176 -17.67 -3.09 17.86
CA GLU A 176 -16.62 -4.09 17.73
C GLU A 176 -15.28 -3.39 17.54
N MET A 177 -14.31 -3.68 18.41
CA MET A 177 -13.00 -3.02 18.43
C MET A 177 -11.87 -4.03 18.51
N PRO A 178 -10.68 -3.71 17.93
CA PRO A 178 -9.48 -4.49 18.09
C PRO A 178 -9.07 -4.58 19.55
N PHE A 179 -8.82 -5.78 20.03
CA PHE A 179 -8.52 -6.09 21.41
C PHE A 179 -7.26 -6.96 21.50
N LEU A 180 -6.32 -6.60 22.35
CA LEU A 180 -5.10 -7.36 22.53
C LEU A 180 -5.01 -7.90 23.96
N PHE A 181 -5.09 -9.22 24.11
CA PHE A 181 -4.77 -9.88 25.35
C PHE A 181 -3.25 -10.03 25.45
N VAL A 182 -2.68 -9.66 26.57
CA VAL A 182 -1.22 -9.57 26.72
C VAL A 182 -0.77 -10.15 28.07
N SER A 183 0.46 -10.66 28.11
CA SER A 183 1.07 -11.03 29.38
C SER A 183 1.24 -9.82 30.29
N GLY A 184 1.10 -10.01 31.60
CA GLY A 184 1.10 -8.92 32.58
C GLY A 184 2.33 -8.03 32.55
N ASN A 185 3.48 -8.53 32.04
CA ASN A 185 4.70 -7.76 31.82
C ASN A 185 4.80 -7.07 30.45
N TYR A 186 3.85 -7.26 29.54
CA TYR A 186 3.93 -6.79 28.12
C TYR A 186 4.15 -5.29 28.03
N LEU A 187 3.26 -4.51 28.65
CA LEU A 187 3.32 -3.04 28.56
C LEU A 187 4.61 -2.50 29.21
N SER A 188 4.97 -2.99 30.40
CA SER A 188 6.19 -2.57 31.08
C SER A 188 7.47 -2.95 30.33
N THR A 189 7.51 -4.15 29.75
CA THR A 189 8.65 -4.64 28.95
C THR A 189 8.83 -3.85 27.68
N LEU A 190 7.75 -3.47 26.98
CA LEU A 190 7.82 -2.78 25.69
C LEU A 190 7.80 -1.24 25.80
N GLY A 191 7.71 -0.70 27.02
CA GLY A 191 7.78 0.75 27.26
C GLY A 191 6.41 1.44 27.23
N GLY A 192 5.34 0.69 27.42
CA GLY A 192 3.98 1.23 27.56
C GLY A 192 3.83 2.04 28.86
N ARG A 193 3.70 3.36 28.76
CA ARG A 193 3.52 4.26 29.90
C ARG A 193 2.10 4.78 29.95
N PRO A 194 1.48 4.92 31.15
CA PRO A 194 0.15 5.46 31.25
C PRO A 194 0.14 6.96 30.96
N ALA A 195 -0.86 7.43 30.21
CA ALA A 195 -1.19 8.84 30.12
C ALA A 195 -2.10 9.25 31.29
N ILE A 196 -3.02 8.35 31.70
CA ILE A 196 -3.94 8.52 32.83
C ILE A 196 -4.07 7.16 33.51
N GLY A 197 -4.21 7.16 34.85
CA GLY A 197 -4.36 5.92 35.61
C GLY A 197 -3.09 5.09 35.68
N ARG A 198 -3.18 3.78 35.50
CA ARG A 198 -2.07 2.83 35.51
C ARG A 198 -2.07 1.88 34.32
N THR A 199 -0.96 1.23 34.07
CA THR A 199 -0.84 0.12 33.12
C THR A 199 -1.18 -1.21 33.78
N LEU A 200 -1.20 -2.28 32.99
CA LEU A 200 -1.26 -3.66 33.46
C LEU A 200 0.03 -3.99 34.24
N VAL A 201 -0.14 -4.80 35.29
CA VAL A 201 0.96 -5.33 36.10
C VAL A 201 0.82 -6.84 36.20
N ALA A 202 1.89 -7.54 36.60
CA ALA A 202 1.88 -8.99 36.70
C ALA A 202 0.79 -9.55 37.63
N ALA A 203 0.37 -8.79 38.63
CA ALA A 203 -0.73 -9.15 39.53
C ALA A 203 -2.11 -9.14 38.87
N ASP A 204 -2.27 -8.41 37.77
CA ASP A 204 -3.51 -8.41 36.99
C ASP A 204 -3.61 -9.69 36.11
N ASP A 205 -2.48 -10.33 35.80
CA ASP A 205 -2.40 -11.49 34.90
C ASP A 205 -2.26 -12.80 35.72
N VAL A 206 -3.15 -12.96 36.67
CA VAL A 206 -3.23 -14.17 37.52
C VAL A 206 -4.65 -14.76 37.38
N PRO A 207 -4.78 -16.08 37.22
CA PRO A 207 -6.09 -16.73 37.16
C PRO A 207 -6.99 -16.33 38.32
N GLY A 208 -8.21 -15.88 38.02
CA GLY A 208 -9.19 -15.43 39.01
C GLY A 208 -9.02 -13.96 39.49
N ALA A 209 -8.06 -13.21 38.95
CA ALA A 209 -7.99 -11.77 39.18
C ALA A 209 -9.17 -11.05 38.50
N PRO A 210 -9.71 -9.98 39.10
CA PRO A 210 -10.79 -9.22 38.49
C PRO A 210 -10.36 -8.68 37.10
N PRO A 211 -11.18 -8.82 36.06
CA PRO A 211 -10.84 -8.34 34.73
C PRO A 211 -10.59 -6.84 34.71
N VAL A 212 -9.40 -6.45 34.19
CA VAL A 212 -9.01 -5.06 34.01
C VAL A 212 -8.62 -4.83 32.55
N VAL A 213 -8.84 -3.58 32.09
CA VAL A 213 -8.48 -3.18 30.72
C VAL A 213 -7.78 -1.83 30.72
N VAL A 214 -6.93 -1.62 29.71
CA VAL A 214 -6.27 -0.33 29.44
C VAL A 214 -6.66 0.10 28.05
N ALA A 215 -7.11 1.35 27.87
CA ALA A 215 -7.47 1.89 26.57
C ALA A 215 -6.27 2.50 25.84
N SER A 216 -6.27 2.47 24.49
CA SER A 216 -5.33 3.25 23.72
C SER A 216 -5.67 4.74 23.77
N TYR A 217 -4.66 5.60 23.59
CA TYR A 217 -4.88 7.05 23.54
C TYR A 217 -5.86 7.44 22.42
N PHE A 218 -5.72 6.77 21.27
CA PHE A 218 -6.59 6.99 20.12
C PHE A 218 -8.04 6.64 20.46
N THR A 219 -8.30 5.46 21.02
CA THR A 219 -9.64 5.02 21.40
C THR A 219 -10.24 5.94 22.47
N TRP A 220 -9.45 6.31 23.48
CA TRP A 220 -9.91 7.22 24.53
C TRP A 220 -10.34 8.57 23.97
N THR A 221 -9.56 9.16 23.04
CA THR A 221 -9.88 10.47 22.45
C THR A 221 -11.00 10.41 21.42
N SER A 222 -11.05 9.37 20.58
CA SER A 222 -11.97 9.30 19.44
C SER A 222 -13.30 8.60 19.74
N ARG A 223 -13.32 7.69 20.74
CA ARG A 223 -14.49 6.86 21.05
C ARG A 223 -15.03 7.07 22.46
N LEU A 224 -14.15 7.38 23.41
CA LEU A 224 -14.54 7.63 24.81
C LEU A 224 -14.55 9.12 25.16
N ASN A 225 -14.63 10.01 24.16
CA ASN A 225 -14.73 11.47 24.30
C ASN A 225 -13.68 12.11 25.20
N ALA A 226 -12.49 11.50 25.34
CA ALA A 226 -11.43 11.93 26.24
C ALA A 226 -11.90 12.08 27.73
N ASP A 227 -12.90 11.29 28.14
CA ASP A 227 -13.44 11.37 29.49
C ASP A 227 -12.52 10.64 30.50
N ALA A 228 -11.76 11.42 31.25
CA ALA A 228 -10.88 10.89 32.30
C ALA A 228 -11.64 10.23 33.46
N SER A 229 -12.93 10.57 33.67
CA SER A 229 -13.75 10.00 34.75
C SER A 229 -14.12 8.54 34.54
N LEU A 230 -13.91 8.00 33.33
CA LEU A 230 -14.09 6.57 33.01
C LEU A 230 -13.00 5.70 33.64
N VAL A 231 -11.83 6.25 33.93
CA VAL A 231 -10.76 5.49 34.58
C VAL A 231 -11.17 5.16 36.03
N GLY A 232 -11.09 3.88 36.37
CA GLY A 232 -11.61 3.32 37.63
C GLY A 232 -13.06 2.86 37.54
N LYS A 233 -13.79 3.12 36.43
CA LYS A 233 -15.18 2.65 36.24
C LYS A 233 -15.23 1.34 35.47
N THR A 234 -16.38 0.69 35.61
CA THR A 234 -16.67 -0.55 34.86
C THR A 234 -17.08 -0.22 33.43
N ILE A 235 -16.48 -0.90 32.47
CA ILE A 235 -16.92 -1.01 31.07
C ILE A 235 -17.29 -2.47 30.80
N TYR A 236 -18.01 -2.72 29.72
CA TYR A 236 -18.47 -4.05 29.37
C TYR A 236 -17.78 -4.52 28.11
N VAL A 237 -17.09 -5.65 28.20
CA VAL A 237 -16.41 -6.34 27.10
C VAL A 237 -17.22 -7.60 26.79
N ASN A 238 -17.82 -7.68 25.62
CA ASN A 238 -18.77 -8.75 25.24
C ASN A 238 -19.88 -8.98 26.32
N GLY A 239 -20.31 -7.90 27.00
CA GLY A 239 -21.29 -7.98 28.09
C GLY A 239 -20.70 -8.37 29.47
N SER A 240 -19.41 -8.73 29.55
CA SER A 240 -18.70 -8.99 30.81
C SER A 240 -18.14 -7.71 31.41
N PRO A 241 -18.26 -7.51 32.74
CA PRO A 241 -17.73 -6.33 33.38
C PRO A 241 -16.20 -6.38 33.48
N ALA A 242 -15.54 -5.29 33.11
CA ALA A 242 -14.11 -5.08 33.28
C ALA A 242 -13.85 -3.66 33.80
N THR A 243 -12.82 -3.48 34.62
CA THR A 243 -12.46 -2.15 35.11
C THR A 243 -11.48 -1.47 34.17
N LEU A 244 -11.80 -0.27 33.66
CA LEU A 244 -10.85 0.55 32.91
C LEU A 244 -9.83 1.14 33.88
N VAL A 245 -8.59 0.57 33.95
CA VAL A 245 -7.59 1.00 34.94
C VAL A 245 -6.69 2.13 34.44
N GLY A 246 -6.67 2.39 33.15
CA GLY A 246 -5.89 3.49 32.60
C GLY A 246 -5.99 3.64 31.10
N VAL A 247 -5.30 4.65 30.61
CA VAL A 247 -5.13 4.98 29.19
C VAL A 247 -3.63 5.00 28.90
N ILE A 248 -3.20 4.28 27.88
CA ILE A 248 -1.78 4.24 27.47
C ILE A 248 -1.41 5.52 26.70
N SER A 249 -0.15 5.94 26.79
CA SER A 249 0.36 7.11 26.06
C SER A 249 0.28 6.92 24.55
N ALA A 250 0.03 8.01 23.80
CA ALA A 250 0.09 8.05 22.33
C ALA A 250 1.45 7.67 21.75
N ALA A 251 2.50 7.64 22.60
CA ALA A 251 3.84 7.20 22.20
C ALA A 251 4.02 5.69 22.15
N PHE A 252 2.99 4.88 22.47
CA PHE A 252 3.05 3.43 22.51
C PHE A 252 1.98 2.78 21.61
N GLU A 253 2.39 1.81 20.83
CA GLU A 253 1.51 0.95 20.00
C GLU A 253 1.85 -0.55 20.17
N GLY A 254 3.11 -0.87 20.47
CA GLY A 254 3.62 -2.25 20.51
C GLY A 254 3.86 -2.86 19.11
N PRO A 255 4.44 -4.07 19.03
CA PRO A 255 4.79 -4.74 17.79
C PRO A 255 3.59 -5.48 17.18
N VAL A 256 2.51 -4.76 16.86
CA VAL A 256 1.28 -5.29 16.28
C VAL A 256 0.97 -4.60 14.95
N PHE A 257 0.54 -5.39 13.96
CA PHE A 257 0.22 -4.84 12.64
C PHE A 257 -1.04 -3.96 12.64
N GLN A 258 -2.03 -4.31 13.48
CA GLN A 258 -3.23 -3.50 13.66
C GLN A 258 -3.19 -2.86 15.05
N PRO A 259 -3.33 -1.52 15.13
CA PRO A 259 -3.36 -0.83 16.41
C PRO A 259 -4.51 -1.33 17.27
N SER A 260 -4.21 -1.70 18.52
CA SER A 260 -5.20 -2.19 19.45
C SER A 260 -6.00 -1.04 20.06
N ALA A 261 -7.31 -1.23 20.21
CA ALA A 261 -8.16 -0.28 20.93
C ALA A 261 -7.99 -0.42 22.46
N PHE A 262 -7.85 -1.66 22.92
CA PHE A 262 -7.70 -2.00 24.34
C PHE A 262 -6.67 -3.12 24.54
N TRP A 263 -6.10 -3.16 25.73
CA TRP A 263 -5.26 -4.24 26.23
C TRP A 263 -5.88 -4.83 27.50
N ALA A 264 -5.89 -6.15 27.64
CA ALA A 264 -6.24 -6.88 28.86
C ALA A 264 -5.22 -7.97 29.18
N PRO A 265 -5.15 -8.47 30.43
CA PRO A 265 -4.33 -9.62 30.76
C PRO A 265 -4.78 -10.88 30.03
N LEU A 266 -3.83 -11.78 29.68
CA LEU A 266 -4.14 -13.07 29.08
C LEU A 266 -5.03 -13.91 29.98
N SER A 267 -4.86 -13.82 31.30
CA SER A 267 -5.70 -14.52 32.28
C SER A 267 -7.16 -14.08 32.29
N ALA A 268 -7.46 -12.83 31.82
CA ALA A 268 -8.84 -12.33 31.70
C ALA A 268 -9.54 -12.77 30.41
N PHE A 269 -8.86 -13.53 29.54
CA PHE A 269 -9.40 -13.99 28.26
C PHE A 269 -10.71 -14.75 28.41
N ASP A 270 -10.78 -15.69 29.37
CA ASP A 270 -11.96 -16.51 29.58
C ASP A 270 -13.14 -15.70 30.11
N ASP A 271 -12.87 -14.76 31.01
CA ASP A 271 -13.91 -13.93 31.63
C ASP A 271 -14.51 -12.94 30.62
N LEU A 272 -13.68 -12.44 29.69
CA LEU A 272 -14.08 -11.42 28.72
C LEU A 272 -14.55 -11.98 27.39
N LEU A 273 -14.00 -13.13 26.96
CA LEU A 273 -14.38 -13.80 25.72
C LEU A 273 -15.15 -15.12 25.95
N HIS A 274 -15.27 -15.55 27.20
CA HIS A 274 -16.06 -16.73 27.62
C HIS A 274 -15.63 -18.02 26.95
N GLY A 275 -14.31 -18.26 26.88
CA GLY A 275 -13.70 -19.47 26.39
C GLY A 275 -13.45 -20.55 27.45
N GLN A 276 -12.77 -21.61 27.05
CA GLN A 276 -12.14 -22.52 28.02
C GLN A 276 -11.03 -21.80 28.78
N PRO A 277 -10.77 -22.18 30.06
CA PRO A 277 -9.69 -21.59 30.80
C PRO A 277 -8.40 -21.55 29.99
N PHE A 278 -7.87 -20.37 29.75
CA PHE A 278 -6.69 -20.15 28.92
C PHE A 278 -5.51 -21.02 29.40
N THR A 279 -5.48 -21.29 30.69
CA THR A 279 -4.51 -22.14 31.36
C THR A 279 -4.71 -23.65 31.09
N GLU A 280 -5.92 -24.09 30.72
CA GLU A 280 -6.26 -25.48 30.45
C GLU A 280 -6.26 -25.81 28.95
N SER A 281 -6.30 -24.80 28.10
CA SER A 281 -6.29 -24.98 26.65
C SER A 281 -4.90 -25.25 26.11
N THR A 282 -4.63 -26.46 25.73
CA THR A 282 -3.42 -26.87 24.97
C THR A 282 -3.48 -26.42 23.52
N THR A 283 -4.60 -25.87 23.07
CA THR A 283 -4.84 -25.46 21.68
C THR A 283 -4.68 -23.96 21.47
N THR A 284 -4.71 -23.16 22.53
CA THR A 284 -4.57 -21.70 22.40
C THR A 284 -3.13 -21.31 22.13
N HIS A 285 -2.93 -20.60 21.04
CA HIS A 285 -1.64 -20.11 20.59
C HIS A 285 -1.54 -18.63 20.81
N VAL A 286 -0.37 -18.17 21.28
CA VAL A 286 -0.05 -16.77 21.51
C VAL A 286 1.13 -16.36 20.65
N GLU A 287 1.14 -15.14 20.15
CA GLU A 287 2.32 -14.57 19.52
C GLU A 287 3.34 -14.21 20.60
N VAL A 288 4.57 -14.70 20.45
CA VAL A 288 5.63 -14.50 21.43
C VAL A 288 6.66 -13.51 20.90
N HIS A 289 6.94 -12.51 21.73
CA HIS A 289 8.01 -11.55 21.50
C HIS A 289 9.03 -11.59 22.63
N ALA A 290 10.28 -11.31 22.31
CA ALA A 290 11.38 -11.24 23.28
C ALA A 290 12.14 -9.94 23.14
N ARG A 291 12.33 -9.22 24.25
CA ARG A 291 13.28 -8.12 24.33
C ARG A 291 14.62 -8.66 24.78
N VAL A 292 15.65 -8.53 23.92
CA VAL A 292 17.02 -8.91 24.27
C VAL A 292 17.60 -7.88 25.21
N ARG A 293 18.12 -8.35 26.37
CA ARG A 293 18.75 -7.51 27.39
C ARG A 293 20.07 -6.94 26.88
N PRO A 294 20.51 -5.77 27.35
CA PRO A 294 21.73 -5.11 26.83
C PRO A 294 23.01 -5.95 26.90
N ALA A 295 23.06 -6.94 27.81
CA ALA A 295 24.20 -7.85 27.96
C ALA A 295 24.18 -9.03 26.98
N GLY A 296 23.07 -9.23 26.22
CA GLY A 296 22.88 -10.36 25.32
C GLY A 296 23.01 -9.98 23.85
N SER A 297 23.26 -10.97 23.00
CA SER A 297 23.10 -10.86 21.56
C SER A 297 21.86 -11.62 21.10
N ALA A 298 21.27 -11.24 19.96
CA ALA A 298 20.12 -11.97 19.40
C ALA A 298 20.44 -13.46 19.14
N ALA A 299 21.67 -13.78 18.73
CA ALA A 299 22.11 -15.15 18.51
C ALA A 299 22.22 -15.95 19.82
N ALA A 300 22.77 -15.36 20.89
CA ALA A 300 22.82 -16.01 22.20
C ALA A 300 21.43 -16.20 22.79
N ALA A 301 20.55 -15.22 22.65
CA ALA A 301 19.16 -15.29 23.06
C ALA A 301 18.39 -16.39 22.30
N ALA A 302 18.57 -16.50 20.99
CA ALA A 302 17.96 -17.57 20.18
C ALA A 302 18.43 -18.96 20.66
N SER A 303 19.74 -19.12 20.95
CA SER A 303 20.30 -20.39 21.47
C SER A 303 19.75 -20.73 22.85
N GLU A 304 19.60 -19.74 23.75
CA GLU A 304 18.99 -19.93 25.06
C GLU A 304 17.51 -20.40 24.93
N LEU A 305 16.72 -19.67 24.15
CA LEU A 305 15.30 -19.99 23.95
C LEU A 305 15.13 -21.37 23.28
N GLN A 306 16.01 -21.71 22.33
CA GLN A 306 16.05 -23.04 21.73
C GLN A 306 16.33 -24.12 22.78
N ALA A 307 17.29 -23.95 23.67
CA ALA A 307 17.63 -24.91 24.74
C ALA A 307 16.44 -25.08 25.71
N ILE A 308 15.74 -23.98 26.05
CA ILE A 308 14.55 -24.04 26.90
C ILE A 308 13.42 -24.82 26.20
N ALA A 309 13.16 -24.51 24.92
CA ALA A 309 12.11 -25.17 24.14
C ALA A 309 12.38 -26.66 23.91
N ALA A 310 13.64 -27.07 23.71
CA ALA A 310 14.05 -28.45 23.51
C ALA A 310 13.97 -29.28 24.81
N ASN A 311 14.16 -28.65 25.97
CA ASN A 311 14.10 -29.31 27.29
C ASN A 311 12.68 -29.36 27.89
N ASP A 312 11.66 -29.00 27.12
CA ASP A 312 10.27 -29.03 27.56
C ASP A 312 9.76 -30.50 27.51
N GLN A 313 9.86 -31.20 28.64
CA GLN A 313 9.55 -32.65 28.79
C GLN A 313 8.05 -32.94 28.95
N ARG A 314 7.13 -32.04 28.59
CA ARG A 314 5.71 -32.33 28.74
C ARG A 314 5.25 -33.44 27.78
N PRO A 315 4.34 -34.34 28.23
CA PRO A 315 3.95 -35.46 27.40
C PRO A 315 3.30 -34.99 26.09
N ALA A 316 3.85 -35.44 25.00
CA ALA A 316 3.38 -35.23 23.65
C ALA A 316 1.94 -35.67 23.38
N ALA A 317 1.26 -36.24 24.36
CA ALA A 317 -0.10 -36.78 24.25
C ALA A 317 -1.18 -35.68 24.10
N ALA A 318 -0.93 -34.47 24.55
CA ALA A 318 -1.87 -33.33 24.41
C ALA A 318 -1.61 -32.45 23.20
N VAL A 319 -0.40 -32.50 22.60
CA VAL A 319 -0.02 -31.66 21.48
C VAL A 319 0.55 -32.54 20.37
N LYS A 320 -0.20 -32.70 19.28
CA LYS A 320 0.30 -33.31 18.02
C LYS A 320 1.43 -32.49 17.36
N ALA A 321 1.89 -31.41 17.96
CA ALA A 321 3.01 -30.64 17.52
C ALA A 321 4.30 -31.17 18.12
N ALA A 322 5.17 -31.69 17.26
CA ALA A 322 6.54 -32.07 17.63
C ALA A 322 7.23 -30.87 18.32
N ALA A 323 8.20 -31.15 19.23
CA ALA A 323 9.04 -30.10 19.78
C ALA A 323 9.64 -29.30 18.64
N PRO A 324 9.74 -27.94 18.77
CA PRO A 324 10.27 -27.12 17.68
C PRO A 324 11.70 -27.56 17.36
N THR A 325 11.97 -27.80 16.09
CA THR A 325 13.30 -28.25 15.63
C THR A 325 14.32 -27.11 15.69
N SER A 326 13.83 -25.86 15.64
CA SER A 326 14.65 -24.65 15.81
C SER A 326 13.81 -23.50 16.35
N VAL A 327 14.49 -22.56 17.02
CA VAL A 327 13.91 -21.25 17.42
C VAL A 327 14.69 -20.16 16.72
N GLU A 328 14.00 -19.30 16.02
CA GLU A 328 14.58 -18.18 15.30
C GLU A 328 14.01 -16.85 15.81
N LEU A 329 14.86 -15.84 15.87
CA LEU A 329 14.51 -14.49 16.25
C LEU A 329 14.48 -13.59 15.02
N TYR A 330 13.31 -13.06 14.71
CA TYR A 330 13.12 -12.07 13.67
C TYR A 330 12.86 -10.72 14.29
N SER A 331 13.57 -9.68 13.82
CA SER A 331 13.36 -8.33 14.33
C SER A 331 11.88 -7.94 14.27
N ALA A 332 11.35 -7.43 15.37
CA ALA A 332 9.99 -6.89 15.47
C ALA A 332 9.99 -5.35 15.51
N ALA A 333 11.06 -4.72 15.03
CA ALA A 333 11.19 -3.26 15.06
C ALA A 333 10.23 -2.54 14.12
N THR A 334 9.91 -3.13 12.98
CA THR A 334 9.02 -2.55 11.97
C THR A 334 8.08 -3.61 11.42
N PRO A 335 6.93 -3.27 10.87
CA PRO A 335 6.01 -4.24 10.23
C PRO A 335 6.64 -5.02 9.08
N SER A 336 7.66 -4.46 8.43
CA SER A 336 8.40 -5.13 7.34
C SER A 336 9.63 -5.91 7.82
N SER A 337 10.03 -5.75 9.09
CA SER A 337 11.12 -6.53 9.67
C SER A 337 10.51 -7.80 10.27
N GLY A 338 10.73 -8.95 9.70
CA GLY A 338 10.20 -10.22 10.24
C GLY A 338 9.74 -11.18 9.16
N LEU A 339 8.86 -12.09 9.54
CA LEU A 339 8.39 -13.22 8.75
C LEU A 339 7.75 -12.88 7.40
N LYS A 340 7.06 -11.75 7.33
CA LYS A 340 6.37 -11.28 6.11
C LYS A 340 7.27 -10.40 5.23
N ALA A 341 8.52 -10.19 5.61
CA ALA A 341 9.44 -9.29 4.92
C ALA A 341 9.59 -9.64 3.43
N ILE A 342 9.79 -10.91 3.09
CA ILE A 342 10.04 -11.33 1.70
C ILE A 342 8.80 -11.12 0.81
N GLU A 343 7.61 -11.48 1.30
CA GLU A 343 6.35 -11.28 0.57
C GLU A 343 6.06 -9.79 0.40
N ASN A 344 6.27 -9.00 1.45
CA ASN A 344 6.08 -7.55 1.44
C ASN A 344 7.11 -6.83 0.56
N TYR A 345 8.38 -7.30 0.48
CA TYR A 345 9.39 -6.68 -0.38
C TYR A 345 9.04 -6.79 -1.87
N ALA A 346 8.54 -7.93 -2.35
CA ALA A 346 8.15 -8.10 -3.74
C ALA A 346 6.99 -7.16 -4.12
N ALA A 347 5.95 -7.09 -3.31
CA ALA A 347 4.82 -6.19 -3.51
C ALA A 347 5.25 -4.72 -3.45
N THR A 348 6.05 -4.35 -2.44
CA THR A 348 6.60 -3.00 -2.28
C THR A 348 7.46 -2.61 -3.47
N ALA A 349 8.35 -3.50 -3.94
CA ALA A 349 9.19 -3.25 -5.10
C ALA A 349 8.36 -3.03 -6.37
N ALA A 350 7.30 -3.81 -6.58
CA ALA A 350 6.38 -3.64 -7.71
C ALA A 350 5.65 -2.29 -7.65
N ILE A 351 5.17 -1.88 -6.48
CA ILE A 351 4.53 -0.56 -6.29
C ILE A 351 5.54 0.56 -6.56
N LEU A 352 6.74 0.49 -6.01
CA LEU A 352 7.79 1.48 -6.23
C LEU A 352 8.23 1.54 -7.69
N ALA A 353 8.31 0.41 -8.39
CA ALA A 353 8.60 0.36 -9.81
C ALA A 353 7.51 1.05 -10.65
N LEU A 354 6.23 0.78 -10.35
CA LEU A 354 5.09 1.41 -11.01
C LEU A 354 5.12 2.93 -10.86
N ILE A 355 5.36 3.40 -9.64
CA ILE A 355 5.45 4.82 -9.30
C ILE A 355 6.68 5.44 -9.96
N GLY A 356 7.81 4.72 -9.97
CA GLY A 356 9.02 5.11 -10.68
C GLY A 356 8.80 5.31 -12.17
N LEU A 357 7.94 4.50 -12.81
CA LEU A 357 7.54 4.67 -14.21
C LEU A 357 6.75 5.96 -14.44
N VAL A 358 5.81 6.29 -13.56
CA VAL A 358 5.05 7.57 -13.64
C VAL A 358 5.98 8.77 -13.48
N LEU A 359 6.93 8.70 -12.55
CA LEU A 359 7.93 9.75 -12.35
C LEU A 359 8.85 9.87 -13.58
N ALA A 360 9.33 8.76 -14.13
CA ALA A 360 10.14 8.74 -15.34
C ALA A 360 9.41 9.36 -16.54
N LEU A 361 8.09 9.10 -16.65
CA LEU A 361 7.22 9.72 -17.64
C LEU A 361 7.16 11.25 -17.47
N ALA A 362 6.96 11.75 -16.24
CA ALA A 362 6.95 13.18 -15.94
C ALA A 362 8.32 13.82 -16.20
N CYS A 363 9.43 13.14 -15.84
CA CYS A 363 10.78 13.59 -16.14
C CYS A 363 11.03 13.67 -17.66
N ALA A 364 10.57 12.67 -18.42
CA ALA A 364 10.68 12.67 -19.88
C ALA A 364 9.90 13.83 -20.50
N ASN A 365 8.71 14.16 -19.96
CA ASN A 365 7.94 15.33 -20.39
C ASN A 365 8.69 16.65 -20.12
N ALA A 366 9.19 16.82 -18.91
CA ALA A 366 9.98 17.99 -18.54
C ALA A 366 11.24 18.12 -19.41
N ALA A 367 11.96 17.00 -19.64
CA ALA A 367 13.13 16.96 -20.50
C ALA A 367 12.81 17.34 -21.96
N ASN A 368 11.69 16.88 -22.51
CA ASN A 368 11.24 17.24 -23.85
C ASN A 368 10.95 18.74 -23.97
N LEU A 369 10.27 19.33 -22.97
CA LEU A 369 9.97 20.77 -22.96
C LEU A 369 11.25 21.60 -22.77
N MET A 370 12.18 21.16 -21.92
CA MET A 370 13.48 21.82 -21.75
C MET A 370 14.36 21.71 -23.03
N LEU A 371 14.33 20.56 -23.72
CA LEU A 371 15.00 20.41 -25.04
C LEU A 371 14.39 21.35 -26.06
N ALA A 372 13.07 21.51 -26.07
CA ALA A 372 12.38 22.46 -26.92
C ALA A 372 12.84 23.89 -26.63
N GLY A 373 12.88 24.29 -25.36
CA GLY A 373 13.38 25.61 -24.93
C GLY A 373 14.86 25.83 -25.22
N ALA A 374 15.71 24.80 -25.13
CA ALA A 374 17.13 24.88 -25.50
C ALA A 374 17.33 25.08 -27.00
N ALA A 375 16.50 24.45 -27.82
CA ALA A 375 16.56 24.56 -29.29
C ALA A 375 16.23 25.97 -29.79
N THR A 376 15.29 26.69 -29.12
CA THR A 376 15.02 28.09 -29.46
C THR A 376 16.17 29.06 -29.12
N ARG A 377 17.11 28.63 -28.27
CA ARG A 377 18.25 29.39 -27.78
C ARG A 377 19.59 28.94 -28.38
N ILE A 378 19.57 28.08 -29.39
CA ILE A 378 20.82 27.55 -30.02
C ILE A 378 21.72 28.72 -30.49
N ARG A 379 21.15 29.77 -31.07
CA ARG A 379 21.88 30.97 -31.52
C ARG A 379 22.52 31.70 -30.32
N GLU A 380 21.80 31.93 -29.26
CA GLU A 380 22.33 32.54 -28.03
C GLU A 380 23.42 31.71 -27.41
N ILE A 381 23.25 30.40 -27.34
CA ILE A 381 24.28 29.42 -26.85
C ILE A 381 25.51 29.45 -27.76
N GLY A 382 25.32 29.48 -29.08
CA GLY A 382 26.41 29.58 -30.06
C GLY A 382 27.20 30.87 -29.93
N LEU A 383 26.52 32.02 -29.79
CA LEU A 383 27.16 33.33 -29.55
C LEU A 383 27.97 33.36 -28.25
N ARG A 384 27.45 32.76 -27.17
CA ARG A 384 28.19 32.68 -25.91
C ARG A 384 29.42 31.81 -26.01
N LEU A 385 29.35 30.69 -26.76
CA LEU A 385 30.49 29.83 -27.03
C LEU A 385 31.54 30.54 -27.89
N ALA A 386 31.12 31.31 -28.92
CA ALA A 386 32.00 32.10 -29.76
C ALA A 386 32.70 33.22 -28.96
N LEU A 387 32.04 33.79 -27.96
CA LEU A 387 32.59 34.81 -27.04
C LEU A 387 33.43 34.19 -25.89
N GLY A 388 33.75 32.87 -25.96
CA GLY A 388 34.68 32.22 -25.05
C GLY A 388 34.01 31.62 -23.79
N ALA A 389 32.67 31.50 -23.71
CA ALA A 389 32.02 30.82 -22.60
C ALA A 389 32.35 29.32 -22.60
N SER A 390 32.80 28.78 -21.46
CA SER A 390 33.14 27.35 -21.36
C SER A 390 31.89 26.50 -21.44
N ARG A 391 31.98 25.32 -22.10
CA ARG A 391 30.87 24.32 -22.17
C ARG A 391 30.39 23.91 -20.80
N ARG A 392 31.29 23.82 -19.80
CA ARG A 392 30.96 23.48 -18.41
C ARG A 392 30.02 24.51 -17.76
N ARG A 393 30.18 25.81 -18.09
CA ARG A 393 29.33 26.88 -17.59
C ARG A 393 27.91 26.75 -18.15
N LEU A 394 27.77 26.43 -19.44
CA LEU A 394 26.45 26.21 -20.07
C LEU A 394 25.73 24.96 -19.54
N VAL A 395 26.47 23.85 -19.34
CA VAL A 395 25.94 22.63 -18.70
C VAL A 395 25.43 22.95 -17.29
N ARG A 396 26.26 23.66 -16.49
CA ARG A 396 25.87 24.06 -15.14
C ARG A 396 24.59 24.90 -15.14
N GLN A 397 24.48 25.86 -16.06
CA GLN A 397 23.29 26.68 -16.19
C GLN A 397 22.04 25.85 -16.48
N LEU A 398 22.07 24.91 -17.45
CA LEU A 398 20.94 24.04 -17.78
C LEU A 398 20.57 23.10 -16.64
N VAL A 399 21.58 22.59 -15.93
CA VAL A 399 21.35 21.77 -14.71
C VAL A 399 20.69 22.59 -13.62
N THR A 400 21.12 23.86 -13.42
CA THR A 400 20.50 24.77 -12.44
C THR A 400 19.04 25.09 -12.80
N GLU A 401 18.73 25.29 -14.09
CA GLU A 401 17.36 25.48 -14.59
C GLU A 401 16.48 24.25 -14.28
N GLY A 402 16.98 23.03 -14.53
CA GLY A 402 16.28 21.78 -14.20
C GLY A 402 16.10 21.54 -12.71
N LEU A 403 17.15 21.81 -11.90
CA LEU A 403 17.04 21.73 -10.44
C LEU A 403 16.02 22.70 -9.88
N LEU A 404 15.97 23.92 -10.39
CA LEU A 404 15.00 24.93 -9.99
C LEU A 404 13.56 24.46 -10.31
N LEU A 405 13.36 23.92 -11.51
CA LEU A 405 12.10 23.32 -11.91
C LEU A 405 11.71 22.17 -10.98
N GLY A 406 12.65 21.25 -10.70
CA GLY A 406 12.44 20.12 -9.82
C GLY A 406 12.09 20.52 -8.38
N LEU A 407 12.78 21.52 -7.82
CA LEU A 407 12.51 22.02 -6.47
C LEU A 407 11.15 22.74 -6.36
N ILE A 408 10.79 23.55 -7.35
CA ILE A 408 9.46 24.19 -7.38
C ILE A 408 8.36 23.12 -7.51
N ALA A 409 8.54 22.18 -8.43
CA ALA A 409 7.61 21.06 -8.59
C ALA A 409 7.56 20.18 -7.35
N GLY A 410 8.70 19.98 -6.67
CA GLY A 410 8.79 19.25 -5.40
C GLY A 410 8.01 19.92 -4.27
N GLY A 411 8.14 21.23 -4.11
CA GLY A 411 7.37 21.99 -3.13
C GLY A 411 5.86 21.91 -3.37
N LEU A 412 5.42 22.06 -4.63
CA LEU A 412 4.03 21.86 -5.02
C LEU A 412 3.59 20.39 -4.85
N GLY A 413 4.48 19.44 -5.15
CA GLY A 413 4.25 18.01 -4.96
C GLY A 413 4.03 17.65 -3.50
N VAL A 414 4.77 18.26 -2.56
CA VAL A 414 4.54 18.07 -1.12
C VAL A 414 3.14 18.58 -0.73
N ILE A 415 2.71 19.73 -1.26
CA ILE A 415 1.34 20.23 -1.01
C ILE A 415 0.29 19.24 -1.53
N VAL A 416 0.49 18.67 -2.72
CA VAL A 416 -0.37 17.63 -3.26
C VAL A 416 -0.36 16.39 -2.35
N ALA A 417 0.81 15.99 -1.83
CA ALA A 417 0.96 14.81 -0.98
C ALA A 417 0.23 14.97 0.36
N VAL A 418 0.21 16.16 0.97
CA VAL A 418 -0.55 16.45 2.20
C VAL A 418 -2.03 16.15 2.04
N GLY A 419 -2.62 16.46 0.88
CA GLY A 419 -4.03 16.16 0.61
C GLY A 419 -4.28 14.73 0.12
N LEU A 420 -3.38 14.22 -0.72
CA LEU A 420 -3.57 12.93 -1.40
C LEU A 420 -3.28 11.73 -0.49
N ALA A 421 -2.29 11.81 0.42
CA ALA A 421 -1.93 10.68 1.27
C ALA A 421 -3.06 10.25 2.22
N PRO A 422 -3.76 11.14 2.96
CA PRO A 422 -4.91 10.74 3.77
C PRO A 422 -6.08 10.20 2.93
N MET A 423 -6.33 10.78 1.75
CA MET A 423 -7.35 10.31 0.83
C MET A 423 -7.06 8.87 0.35
N LEU A 424 -5.81 8.58 0.01
CA LEU A 424 -5.39 7.22 -0.36
C LEU A 424 -5.47 6.28 0.84
N ALA A 425 -5.05 6.72 2.04
CA ALA A 425 -5.12 5.90 3.25
C ALA A 425 -6.57 5.48 3.56
N SER A 426 -7.53 6.40 3.49
CA SER A 426 -8.95 6.07 3.64
C SER A 426 -9.44 5.15 2.54
N ALA A 427 -8.97 5.36 1.31
CA ALA A 427 -9.31 4.53 0.17
C ALA A 427 -8.78 3.09 0.30
N PHE A 428 -7.63 2.87 0.90
CA PHE A 428 -7.08 1.54 1.18
C PHE A 428 -7.54 0.94 2.51
N ALA A 429 -8.55 1.54 3.15
CA ALA A 429 -9.05 1.14 4.46
C ALA A 429 -7.94 0.98 5.52
N ILE A 430 -6.90 1.82 5.42
CA ILE A 430 -5.85 1.87 6.43
C ILE A 430 -6.47 2.39 7.72
N PRO A 431 -6.30 1.69 8.86
CA PRO A 431 -6.89 2.10 10.12
C PRO A 431 -6.54 3.56 10.46
N PRO A 432 -7.51 4.37 10.92
CA PRO A 432 -7.28 5.78 11.25
C PRO A 432 -6.20 6.01 12.34
N ALA A 433 -5.90 4.98 13.11
CA ALA A 433 -4.82 5.00 14.09
C ALA A 433 -3.42 5.00 13.45
N VAL A 434 -3.29 4.59 12.18
CA VAL A 434 -2.02 4.62 11.45
C VAL A 434 -1.75 6.05 10.97
N ASP A 435 -0.73 6.66 11.53
CA ASP A 435 -0.33 8.03 11.20
C ASP A 435 0.41 8.08 9.85
N VAL A 436 -0.28 8.50 8.80
CA VAL A 436 0.26 8.69 7.44
C VAL A 436 0.78 10.12 7.20
N SER A 437 0.98 10.91 8.25
CA SER A 437 1.50 12.27 8.12
C SER A 437 2.91 12.29 7.54
N LEU A 438 3.25 13.42 6.91
CA LEU A 438 4.58 13.64 6.35
C LEU A 438 5.62 13.84 7.47
N ASP A 439 6.39 12.83 7.75
CA ASP A 439 7.52 12.87 8.65
C ASP A 439 8.81 13.36 7.94
N MET A 440 9.90 13.50 8.70
CA MET A 440 11.19 13.93 8.15
C MET A 440 11.72 12.97 7.06
N ARG A 441 11.41 11.66 7.14
CA ARG A 441 11.84 10.66 6.14
C ARG A 441 11.12 10.90 4.82
N VAL A 442 9.82 11.17 4.87
CA VAL A 442 9.01 11.50 3.69
C VAL A 442 9.45 12.81 3.06
N LEU A 443 9.79 13.85 3.88
CA LEU A 443 10.32 15.11 3.36
C LEU A 443 11.68 14.94 2.70
N ILE A 444 12.60 14.19 3.30
CA ILE A 444 13.90 13.87 2.68
C ILE A 444 13.70 13.12 1.37
N PHE A 445 12.81 12.12 1.35
CA PHE A 445 12.45 11.39 0.14
C PHE A 445 11.92 12.33 -0.95
N ALA A 446 10.98 13.22 -0.61
CA ALA A 446 10.42 14.20 -1.56
C ALA A 446 11.51 15.12 -2.13
N ILE A 447 12.45 15.58 -1.31
CA ILE A 447 13.60 16.39 -1.75
C ILE A 447 14.49 15.58 -2.71
N VAL A 448 14.82 14.34 -2.37
CA VAL A 448 15.63 13.47 -3.22
C VAL A 448 14.94 13.24 -4.56
N VAL A 449 13.64 12.95 -4.55
CA VAL A 449 12.84 12.79 -5.78
C VAL A 449 12.78 14.08 -6.59
N ALA A 450 12.60 15.23 -5.96
CA ALA A 450 12.59 16.53 -6.63
C ALA A 450 13.93 16.84 -7.31
N VAL A 451 15.04 16.62 -6.59
CA VAL A 451 16.40 16.85 -7.10
C VAL A 451 16.72 15.89 -8.24
N THR A 452 16.46 14.59 -8.06
CA THR A 452 16.73 13.57 -9.10
C THR A 452 15.87 13.79 -10.35
N SER A 453 14.62 14.19 -10.19
CA SER A 453 13.71 14.53 -11.28
C SER A 453 14.18 15.76 -12.05
N GLY A 454 14.58 16.81 -11.32
CA GLY A 454 15.15 18.02 -11.93
C GLY A 454 16.43 17.75 -12.69
N LEU A 455 17.34 16.95 -12.13
CA LEU A 455 18.57 16.49 -12.81
C LEU A 455 18.23 15.64 -14.04
N GLY A 456 17.31 14.68 -13.92
CA GLY A 456 16.87 13.83 -15.02
C GLY A 456 16.32 14.65 -16.20
N ALA A 457 15.50 15.65 -15.91
CA ALA A 457 14.98 16.57 -16.93
C ALA A 457 16.07 17.40 -17.60
N ALA A 458 17.14 17.76 -16.89
CA ALA A 458 18.22 18.60 -17.38
C ALA A 458 19.31 17.85 -18.16
N ILE A 459 19.50 16.52 -17.91
CA ILE A 459 20.60 15.75 -18.51
C ILE A 459 20.58 15.79 -20.03
N ALA A 460 19.41 15.58 -20.64
CA ALA A 460 19.26 15.55 -22.08
C ALA A 460 19.57 16.93 -22.72
N PRO A 461 18.95 18.04 -22.28
CA PRO A 461 19.32 19.39 -22.77
C PRO A 461 20.78 19.73 -22.55
N ALA A 462 21.35 19.37 -21.39
CA ALA A 462 22.74 19.68 -21.05
C ALA A 462 23.74 18.94 -21.95
N ARG A 463 23.47 17.66 -22.27
CA ARG A 463 24.38 16.86 -23.13
C ARG A 463 24.29 17.24 -24.60
N TYR A 464 23.09 17.58 -25.09
CA TYR A 464 22.85 17.78 -26.52
C TYR A 464 22.82 19.27 -26.91
N GLY A 465 22.39 20.17 -26.03
CA GLY A 465 22.36 21.62 -26.29
C GLY A 465 23.77 22.22 -26.42
N VAL A 466 24.79 21.62 -25.78
CA VAL A 466 26.19 22.13 -25.74
C VAL A 466 27.11 21.44 -26.76
N ARG A 467 26.69 20.35 -27.40
CA ARG A 467 27.49 19.59 -28.40
C ARG A 467 27.30 20.07 -29.85
N GLY A 468 26.47 21.11 -30.09
CA GLY A 468 26.29 21.68 -31.42
C GLY A 468 27.59 22.25 -31.98
N ASN A 469 27.90 21.96 -33.27
CA ASN A 469 29.00 22.60 -33.99
C ASN A 469 28.73 24.10 -34.14
N LEU A 470 29.73 24.92 -33.84
CA LEU A 470 29.68 26.38 -33.94
C LEU A 470 29.28 26.80 -35.37
N VAL A 471 29.80 26.09 -36.39
CA VAL A 471 29.47 26.28 -37.81
C VAL A 471 27.97 26.09 -38.12
N THR A 472 27.38 25.04 -37.52
CA THR A 472 25.92 24.76 -37.68
C THR A 472 25.06 25.82 -37.00
N ALA A 473 25.50 26.37 -35.86
CA ALA A 473 24.77 27.43 -35.15
C ALA A 473 24.84 28.80 -35.86
N LEU A 474 25.94 29.07 -36.56
CA LEU A 474 26.13 30.28 -37.34
C LEU A 474 25.43 30.21 -38.73
N ASN A 475 25.44 29.03 -39.39
CA ASN A 475 24.80 28.81 -40.67
C ASN A 475 23.25 28.62 -40.60
N ALA A 476 22.67 28.66 -39.42
CA ALA A 476 21.22 28.65 -39.25
C ALA A 476 20.49 29.89 -39.87
N GLN A 477 21.21 30.84 -40.43
CA GLN A 477 20.68 31.97 -41.15
C GLN A 477 20.25 31.61 -42.60
N SER A 478 20.75 30.53 -43.18
CA SER A 478 20.50 30.19 -44.58
C SER A 478 19.23 29.41 -44.86
N GLY A 479 18.35 29.24 -43.90
CA GLY A 479 17.02 28.61 -44.11
C GLY A 479 17.05 27.09 -44.50
N GLN A 480 18.22 26.52 -44.70
CA GLN A 480 18.40 25.17 -45.26
C GLN A 480 18.73 24.07 -44.21
N THR A 481 19.02 24.44 -42.99
CA THR A 481 19.36 23.43 -41.97
C THR A 481 18.11 23.10 -41.14
N GLY A 482 17.44 22.03 -41.49
CA GLY A 482 16.50 21.33 -40.64
C GLY A 482 17.09 20.96 -39.26
N GLU A 483 16.27 20.67 -38.30
CA GLU A 483 16.63 20.23 -36.93
C GLU A 483 17.82 19.24 -36.97
N ALA A 484 18.83 19.46 -36.12
CA ALA A 484 19.99 18.56 -36.06
C ALA A 484 19.49 17.11 -35.86
N PRO A 485 19.92 16.15 -36.68
CA PRO A 485 19.37 14.79 -36.73
C PRO A 485 19.35 14.06 -35.36
N ARG A 486 20.31 14.39 -34.50
CA ARG A 486 20.44 13.79 -33.15
C ARG A 486 19.39 14.28 -32.17
N THR A 487 19.01 15.56 -32.19
CA THR A 487 18.00 16.14 -31.30
C THR A 487 16.60 15.61 -31.66
N SER A 488 16.34 15.48 -32.98
CA SER A 488 15.12 14.87 -33.49
C SER A 488 14.97 13.39 -33.08
N ARG A 489 16.07 12.60 -33.14
CA ARG A 489 16.06 11.19 -32.70
C ARG A 489 15.76 11.07 -31.21
N LEU A 490 16.36 11.91 -30.35
CA LEU A 490 16.16 11.84 -28.91
C LEU A 490 14.72 12.15 -28.52
N ARG A 491 14.09 13.14 -29.12
CA ARG A 491 12.67 13.44 -28.91
C ARG A 491 11.76 12.27 -29.31
N LYS A 492 12.06 11.62 -30.47
CA LYS A 492 11.32 10.43 -30.90
C LYS A 492 11.44 9.29 -29.89
N VAL A 493 12.64 9.10 -29.30
CA VAL A 493 12.86 8.12 -28.23
C VAL A 493 12.05 8.44 -26.99
N PHE A 494 12.01 9.71 -26.55
CA PHE A 494 11.20 10.11 -25.41
C PHE A 494 9.69 9.91 -25.66
N VAL A 495 9.20 10.25 -26.86
CA VAL A 495 7.78 10.04 -27.22
C VAL A 495 7.47 8.53 -27.28
N ALA A 496 8.36 7.71 -27.83
CA ALA A 496 8.20 6.25 -27.84
C ALA A 496 8.21 5.68 -26.40
N PHE A 497 9.12 6.15 -25.55
CA PHE A 497 9.16 5.75 -24.14
C PHE A 497 7.88 6.16 -23.40
N GLN A 498 7.39 7.38 -23.61
CA GLN A 498 6.11 7.84 -23.01
C GLN A 498 4.93 6.97 -23.43
N ALA A 499 4.84 6.65 -24.74
CA ALA A 499 3.79 5.78 -25.25
C ALA A 499 3.91 4.35 -24.67
N ALA A 500 5.13 3.83 -24.55
CA ALA A 500 5.38 2.50 -23.99
C ALA A 500 4.99 2.42 -22.51
N VAL A 501 5.37 3.41 -21.70
CA VAL A 501 4.99 3.45 -20.28
C VAL A 501 3.48 3.64 -20.13
N SER A 502 2.89 4.54 -20.91
CA SER A 502 1.44 4.82 -20.82
C SER A 502 0.60 3.61 -21.20
N ILE A 503 0.99 2.82 -22.23
CA ILE A 503 0.23 1.63 -22.59
C ILE A 503 0.36 0.52 -21.54
N VAL A 504 1.52 0.36 -20.89
CA VAL A 504 1.69 -0.58 -19.78
C VAL A 504 0.75 -0.22 -18.62
N LEU A 505 0.71 1.06 -18.25
CA LEU A 505 -0.16 1.55 -17.16
C LEU A 505 -1.65 1.44 -17.52
N LEU A 506 -2.01 1.75 -18.76
CA LEU A 506 -3.40 1.63 -19.26
C LEU A 506 -3.87 0.17 -19.29
N ILE A 507 -3.03 -0.77 -19.75
CA ILE A 507 -3.38 -2.20 -19.75
C ILE A 507 -3.53 -2.68 -18.31
N GLY A 508 -2.59 -2.32 -17.41
CA GLY A 508 -2.69 -2.67 -15.99
C GLY A 508 -4.00 -2.17 -15.35
N ALA A 509 -4.36 -0.92 -15.60
CA ALA A 509 -5.62 -0.35 -15.12
C ALA A 509 -6.86 -1.02 -15.74
N ALA A 510 -6.83 -1.30 -17.04
CA ALA A 510 -7.92 -1.99 -17.73
C ALA A 510 -8.12 -3.42 -17.19
N LEU A 511 -7.03 -4.15 -16.91
CA LEU A 511 -7.09 -5.47 -16.30
C LEU A 511 -7.69 -5.41 -14.89
N LEU A 512 -7.24 -4.49 -14.03
CA LEU A 512 -7.76 -4.33 -12.67
C LEU A 512 -9.23 -3.90 -12.68
N THR A 513 -9.60 -2.98 -13.56
CA THR A 513 -11.00 -2.55 -13.73
C THR A 513 -11.88 -3.72 -14.20
N ARG A 514 -11.41 -4.50 -15.17
CA ARG A 514 -12.14 -5.69 -15.63
C ARG A 514 -12.25 -6.77 -14.55
N THR A 515 -11.18 -6.98 -13.76
CA THR A 515 -11.22 -7.86 -12.61
C THR A 515 -12.31 -7.42 -11.63
N ALA A 516 -12.31 -6.14 -11.26
CA ALA A 516 -13.35 -5.59 -10.37
C ALA A 516 -14.76 -5.75 -10.95
N LEU A 517 -14.95 -5.43 -12.24
CA LEU A 517 -16.24 -5.59 -12.92
C LEU A 517 -16.70 -7.06 -13.00
N LYS A 518 -15.76 -7.98 -13.26
CA LYS A 518 -16.07 -9.42 -13.32
C LYS A 518 -16.48 -9.95 -11.95
N ILE A 519 -15.73 -9.58 -10.89
CA ILE A 519 -16.05 -9.97 -9.51
C ILE A 519 -17.40 -9.38 -9.08
N THR A 520 -17.65 -8.11 -9.38
CA THR A 520 -18.92 -7.47 -9.02
C THR A 520 -20.09 -7.89 -9.89
N GLY A 521 -19.86 -8.26 -11.14
CA GLY A 521 -20.90 -8.66 -12.10
C GLY A 521 -21.26 -10.16 -12.07
N ALA A 522 -20.27 -11.04 -11.79
CA ALA A 522 -20.50 -12.47 -11.65
C ALA A 522 -21.16 -12.83 -10.30
N GLY A 523 -21.19 -11.90 -9.35
CA GLY A 523 -21.61 -12.18 -7.99
C GLY A 523 -20.59 -13.07 -7.24
N LEU A 524 -20.90 -13.41 -6.01
CA LEU A 524 -20.08 -14.31 -5.18
C LEU A 524 -20.37 -15.80 -5.46
N GLY A 525 -21.36 -16.08 -6.33
CA GLY A 525 -21.88 -17.42 -6.56
C GLY A 525 -22.89 -17.87 -5.51
N PHE A 526 -23.17 -17.01 -4.51
CA PHE A 526 -24.16 -17.24 -3.46
C PHE A 526 -24.79 -15.92 -2.99
N ASP A 527 -25.93 -16.00 -2.32
CA ASP A 527 -26.68 -14.83 -1.85
C ASP A 527 -26.18 -14.35 -0.49
N ALA A 528 -25.02 -13.65 -0.50
CA ALA A 528 -24.35 -13.20 0.72
C ALA A 528 -25.21 -12.29 1.61
N ASP A 529 -26.09 -11.47 1.00
CA ASP A 529 -26.89 -10.47 1.71
C ASP A 529 -27.97 -11.11 2.63
N ARG A 530 -28.24 -12.40 2.44
CA ARG A 530 -29.21 -13.16 3.23
C ARG A 530 -28.56 -14.17 4.18
N LEU A 531 -27.24 -14.15 4.29
CA LEU A 531 -26.48 -15.14 5.05
C LEU A 531 -25.82 -14.54 6.29
N LEU A 532 -25.88 -15.32 7.36
CA LEU A 532 -25.18 -15.13 8.61
C LEU A 532 -24.23 -16.29 8.87
N ALA A 533 -23.07 -16.00 9.43
CA ALA A 533 -22.23 -16.98 10.07
C ALA A 533 -22.39 -16.85 11.59
N VAL A 534 -22.73 -17.94 12.24
CA VAL A 534 -22.79 -18.03 13.70
C VAL A 534 -21.64 -18.91 14.11
N THR A 535 -20.64 -18.31 14.74
CA THR A 535 -19.51 -19.01 15.35
C THR A 535 -19.65 -18.95 16.85
N SER A 536 -19.26 -19.99 17.55
CA SER A 536 -19.04 -19.88 18.98
C SER A 536 -17.58 -19.48 19.17
N SER A 537 -17.34 -18.32 19.76
CA SER A 537 -15.98 -17.98 20.14
C SER A 537 -15.54 -19.00 21.18
N VAL A 538 -14.48 -19.69 20.83
CA VAL A 538 -13.72 -20.61 21.66
C VAL A 538 -14.42 -21.95 21.99
N ALA A 539 -13.62 -22.97 21.96
CA ALA A 539 -13.86 -24.24 22.58
C ALA A 539 -14.24 -24.11 24.07
N SER A 540 -15.43 -23.59 24.35
CA SER A 540 -15.97 -23.77 25.69
C SER A 540 -16.29 -25.26 25.84
N ALA A 541 -16.06 -25.81 27.01
CA ALA A 541 -16.43 -27.20 27.35
C ALA A 541 -17.90 -27.53 27.01
N SER A 542 -18.74 -26.50 26.84
CA SER A 542 -20.14 -26.61 26.40
C SER A 542 -20.27 -26.85 24.90
N VAL A 543 -19.34 -26.37 24.04
CA VAL A 543 -19.35 -26.61 22.60
C VAL A 543 -18.78 -28.01 22.26
N GLU A 544 -17.91 -28.54 23.12
CA GLU A 544 -17.39 -29.92 23.02
C GLU A 544 -18.38 -30.96 23.55
N GLN A 545 -19.50 -30.52 24.19
CA GLN A 545 -20.53 -31.47 24.62
C GLN A 545 -21.20 -32.13 23.41
N PRO A 546 -21.26 -33.45 23.36
CA PRO A 546 -22.00 -34.19 22.33
C PRO A 546 -23.46 -33.65 22.28
N GLY A 547 -23.89 -33.20 21.10
CA GLY A 547 -25.25 -32.70 20.88
C GLY A 547 -25.44 -31.17 21.00
N TYR A 548 -24.40 -30.42 21.38
CA TYR A 548 -24.49 -28.94 21.40
C TYR A 548 -24.90 -28.36 20.03
N ILE A 549 -24.24 -28.84 18.97
CA ILE A 549 -24.49 -28.32 17.61
C ILE A 549 -25.91 -28.61 17.13
N ASP A 550 -26.41 -29.81 17.41
CA ASP A 550 -27.78 -30.17 17.09
C ASP A 550 -28.78 -29.30 17.83
N SER A 551 -28.57 -29.09 19.16
CA SER A 551 -29.41 -28.20 19.99
C SER A 551 -29.31 -26.74 19.54
N ALA A 552 -28.12 -26.23 19.19
CA ALA A 552 -27.90 -24.88 18.69
C ALA A 552 -28.64 -24.67 17.35
N ILE A 553 -28.55 -25.62 16.42
CA ILE A 553 -29.28 -25.55 15.15
C ILE A 553 -30.79 -25.55 15.35
N GLU A 554 -31.31 -26.39 16.26
CA GLU A 554 -32.73 -26.42 16.59
C GLU A 554 -33.18 -25.09 17.20
N THR A 555 -32.39 -24.52 18.13
CA THR A 555 -32.64 -23.21 18.72
C THR A 555 -32.66 -22.12 17.66
N ILE A 556 -31.66 -22.12 16.75
CA ILE A 556 -31.59 -21.15 15.65
C ILE A 556 -32.79 -21.30 14.71
N ARG A 557 -33.15 -22.53 14.34
CA ARG A 557 -34.30 -22.79 13.45
C ARG A 557 -35.65 -22.38 14.06
N ALA A 558 -35.74 -22.35 15.37
CA ALA A 558 -36.95 -21.89 16.09
C ALA A 558 -37.12 -20.35 16.04
N VAL A 559 -36.08 -19.59 15.65
CA VAL A 559 -36.19 -18.13 15.49
C VAL A 559 -37.01 -17.80 14.22
N PRO A 560 -38.11 -17.04 14.33
CA PRO A 560 -39.02 -16.82 13.19
C PRO A 560 -38.42 -16.16 11.96
N LEU A 561 -37.30 -15.48 12.12
CA LEU A 561 -36.56 -14.78 11.02
C LEU A 561 -35.63 -15.72 10.24
N VAL A 562 -35.44 -16.96 10.71
CA VAL A 562 -34.54 -17.93 10.12
C VAL A 562 -35.27 -18.81 9.13
N GLU A 563 -34.78 -18.91 7.93
CA GLU A 563 -35.32 -19.79 6.88
C GLU A 563 -34.64 -21.15 6.90
N ARG A 564 -33.32 -21.19 7.02
CA ARG A 564 -32.51 -22.42 7.02
C ARG A 564 -31.27 -22.23 7.88
N ALA A 565 -30.75 -23.33 8.43
CA ALA A 565 -29.48 -23.38 9.14
C ALA A 565 -28.73 -24.67 8.81
N SER A 566 -27.44 -24.58 8.61
CA SER A 566 -26.54 -25.67 8.24
C SER A 566 -25.19 -25.55 8.91
N VAL A 567 -24.40 -26.60 8.88
CA VAL A 567 -23.05 -26.64 9.47
C VAL A 567 -22.00 -26.59 8.36
N SER A 568 -20.98 -25.76 8.58
CA SER A 568 -19.76 -25.75 7.80
C SER A 568 -18.53 -25.75 8.70
N GLN A 569 -17.47 -26.42 8.29
CA GLN A 569 -16.19 -26.41 9.02
C GLN A 569 -15.61 -25.01 9.14
N TYR A 570 -15.76 -24.20 8.09
CA TYR A 570 -15.26 -22.83 8.00
C TYR A 570 -16.36 -21.89 7.60
N GLN A 571 -16.21 -20.65 8.04
CA GLN A 571 -17.10 -19.57 7.61
C GLN A 571 -17.01 -19.40 6.09
N PRO A 572 -18.13 -19.42 5.37
CA PRO A 572 -18.16 -19.09 3.95
C PRO A 572 -17.60 -17.68 3.75
N PHE A 573 -16.74 -17.51 2.73
CA PHE A 573 -16.11 -16.24 2.45
C PHE A 573 -15.17 -15.72 3.57
N GLY A 574 -14.79 -16.56 4.53
CA GLY A 574 -13.86 -16.23 5.61
C GLY A 574 -12.39 -16.23 5.19
N MET A 575 -11.53 -15.98 6.17
CA MET A 575 -10.06 -16.00 6.01
C MET A 575 -9.48 -17.41 6.11
N SER A 576 -10.13 -18.30 6.86
CA SER A 576 -9.65 -19.67 7.13
C SER A 576 -10.15 -20.64 6.07
N VAL A 577 -9.22 -21.35 5.44
CA VAL A 577 -9.51 -22.40 4.47
C VAL A 577 -8.48 -23.52 4.58
N GLU A 578 -8.93 -24.73 4.48
CA GLU A 578 -8.05 -25.88 4.38
C GLU A 578 -7.72 -26.17 2.91
N ARG A 579 -6.45 -26.47 2.64
CA ARG A 579 -5.97 -26.78 1.29
C ARG A 579 -5.67 -28.25 1.19
N ALA A 580 -6.10 -28.87 0.10
CA ALA A 580 -5.72 -30.22 -0.27
C ALA A 580 -4.93 -30.18 -1.59
N ARG A 581 -4.01 -31.14 -1.75
CA ARG A 581 -3.22 -31.30 -2.97
C ARG A 581 -3.65 -32.56 -3.69
N LEU A 582 -3.73 -32.46 -5.01
CA LEU A 582 -3.98 -33.59 -5.92
C LEU A 582 -2.72 -33.87 -6.74
N ASP A 583 -2.49 -35.12 -7.10
CA ASP A 583 -1.41 -35.59 -7.96
C ASP A 583 -0.02 -35.07 -7.56
N GLY A 584 0.39 -35.35 -6.32
CA GLY A 584 1.71 -34.96 -5.82
C GLY A 584 1.96 -33.45 -5.78
N GLY A 585 0.89 -32.66 -5.70
CA GLY A 585 0.98 -31.19 -5.58
C GLY A 585 0.77 -30.44 -6.89
N SER A 586 0.47 -31.11 -7.99
CA SER A 586 0.20 -30.47 -9.29
C SER A 586 -1.04 -29.59 -9.28
N TYR A 587 -2.03 -29.91 -8.42
CA TYR A 587 -3.27 -29.17 -8.28
C TYR A 587 -3.63 -28.93 -6.82
N THR A 588 -3.89 -27.69 -6.45
CA THR A 588 -4.34 -27.32 -5.10
C THR A 588 -5.80 -26.94 -5.14
N LEU A 589 -6.60 -27.48 -4.22
CA LEU A 589 -8.00 -27.13 -4.05
C LEU A 589 -8.33 -26.76 -2.60
N TYR A 590 -9.45 -26.07 -2.40
CA TYR A 590 -9.98 -25.79 -1.08
C TYR A 590 -10.84 -26.97 -0.61
N ARG A 591 -10.65 -27.38 0.64
CA ARG A 591 -11.45 -28.39 1.28
C ARG A 591 -12.37 -27.75 2.29
N SER A 592 -13.67 -27.96 2.14
CA SER A 592 -14.71 -27.57 3.10
C SER A 592 -15.51 -28.79 3.50
N ARG A 593 -15.78 -28.93 4.77
CA ARG A 593 -16.66 -30.00 5.28
C ARG A 593 -18.00 -29.37 5.64
N THR A 594 -19.10 -29.98 5.19
CA THR A 594 -20.44 -29.41 5.31
C THR A 594 -21.48 -30.50 5.58
N ASP A 595 -22.62 -30.11 6.11
CA ASP A 595 -23.78 -31.00 6.26
C ASP A 595 -24.67 -31.05 4.99
N GLU A 596 -25.75 -31.84 5.05
CA GLU A 596 -26.67 -32.06 3.95
C GLU A 596 -27.45 -30.79 3.53
N GLU A 597 -27.69 -29.85 4.46
CA GLU A 597 -28.47 -28.63 4.22
C GLU A 597 -27.64 -27.45 3.67
N TYR A 598 -26.30 -27.59 3.65
CA TYR A 598 -25.40 -26.50 3.33
C TYR A 598 -25.67 -25.85 1.98
N PHE A 599 -25.79 -26.65 0.93
CA PHE A 599 -25.99 -26.14 -0.43
C PHE A 599 -27.30 -25.37 -0.56
N ALA A 600 -28.38 -25.88 0.05
CA ALA A 600 -29.67 -25.20 0.08
C ALA A 600 -29.64 -23.93 0.93
N THR A 601 -28.93 -23.93 2.07
CA THR A 601 -28.75 -22.77 2.94
C THR A 601 -27.97 -21.67 2.23
N MET A 602 -26.87 -22.03 1.57
CA MET A 602 -26.04 -21.11 0.78
C MET A 602 -26.73 -20.61 -0.50
N GLY A 603 -27.74 -21.35 -1.02
CA GLY A 603 -28.34 -21.11 -2.31
C GLY A 603 -27.47 -21.60 -3.46
N LEU A 604 -26.59 -22.55 -3.22
CA LEU A 604 -25.69 -23.13 -4.22
C LEU A 604 -26.44 -24.19 -5.04
N GLN A 605 -26.40 -24.05 -6.34
CA GLN A 605 -27.02 -25.01 -7.24
C GLN A 605 -26.15 -26.26 -7.45
N ILE A 606 -26.73 -27.44 -7.27
CA ILE A 606 -26.11 -28.70 -7.70
C ILE A 606 -26.37 -28.87 -9.17
N VAL A 607 -25.32 -28.73 -9.98
CA VAL A 607 -25.43 -28.73 -11.46
C VAL A 607 -25.59 -30.14 -12.03
N ARG A 608 -24.92 -31.12 -11.41
CA ARG A 608 -24.99 -32.55 -11.80
C ARG A 608 -24.91 -33.44 -10.56
N GLY A 609 -25.50 -34.60 -10.62
CA GLY A 609 -25.50 -35.55 -9.52
C GLY A 609 -26.47 -35.16 -8.41
N ARG A 610 -26.06 -35.40 -7.15
CA ARG A 610 -26.86 -35.15 -5.96
C ARG A 610 -26.04 -34.56 -4.80
N GLY A 611 -26.72 -34.02 -3.78
CA GLY A 611 -26.13 -33.60 -2.51
C GLY A 611 -25.88 -34.75 -1.56
N PHE A 612 -25.34 -34.43 -0.36
CA PHE A 612 -25.17 -35.39 0.71
C PHE A 612 -26.50 -35.89 1.28
N THR A 613 -26.55 -37.14 1.69
CA THR A 613 -27.64 -37.67 2.49
C THR A 613 -27.30 -37.54 3.98
N ARG A 614 -28.33 -37.61 4.85
CA ARG A 614 -28.13 -37.56 6.31
C ARG A 614 -27.25 -38.73 6.81
N GLU A 615 -27.38 -39.91 6.18
CA GLU A 615 -26.59 -41.08 6.53
C GLU A 615 -25.11 -40.90 6.17
N GLU A 616 -24.82 -40.36 4.97
CA GLU A 616 -23.47 -40.02 4.53
C GLU A 616 -22.80 -38.99 5.44
N VAL A 617 -23.56 -37.98 5.90
CA VAL A 617 -23.12 -36.98 6.87
C VAL A 617 -22.87 -37.59 8.24
N ALA A 618 -23.78 -38.41 8.74
CA ALA A 618 -23.67 -39.04 10.06
C ALA A 618 -22.46 -40.03 10.16
N THR A 619 -22.17 -40.72 9.06
CA THR A 619 -21.06 -41.72 8.99
C THR A 619 -19.76 -41.09 8.47
N GLU A 620 -19.75 -39.82 8.04
CA GLU A 620 -18.64 -39.19 7.32
C GLU A 620 -18.18 -40.06 6.13
N ALA A 621 -19.16 -40.54 5.35
CA ALA A 621 -18.90 -41.44 4.23
C ALA A 621 -17.83 -40.82 3.27
N PRO A 622 -17.00 -41.67 2.61
CA PRO A 622 -15.97 -41.18 1.67
C PRO A 622 -16.60 -40.77 0.33
N VAL A 623 -17.43 -39.76 0.36
CA VAL A 623 -18.09 -39.14 -0.81
C VAL A 623 -17.75 -37.65 -0.88
N THR A 624 -17.76 -37.07 -2.08
CA THR A 624 -17.45 -35.69 -2.30
C THR A 624 -18.30 -35.03 -3.38
N LEU A 625 -18.58 -33.73 -3.20
CA LEU A 625 -19.02 -32.86 -4.29
C LEU A 625 -17.86 -31.94 -4.70
N LEU A 626 -17.76 -31.63 -5.99
CA LEU A 626 -16.72 -30.78 -6.56
C LEU A 626 -17.34 -29.55 -7.18
N SER A 627 -16.65 -28.39 -7.10
CA SER A 627 -17.03 -27.23 -7.89
C SER A 627 -16.75 -27.46 -9.38
N GLU A 628 -17.48 -26.77 -10.26
CA GLU A 628 -17.32 -26.87 -11.72
C GLU A 628 -15.87 -26.57 -12.17
N ASP A 629 -15.13 -25.72 -11.46
CA ASP A 629 -13.73 -25.39 -11.77
C ASP A 629 -12.81 -26.60 -11.60
N VAL A 630 -13.01 -27.41 -10.54
CA VAL A 630 -12.27 -28.67 -10.34
C VAL A 630 -12.54 -29.65 -11.47
N VAL A 631 -13.82 -29.78 -11.84
CA VAL A 631 -14.21 -30.70 -12.91
C VAL A 631 -13.61 -30.29 -14.25
N ARG A 632 -13.67 -29.02 -14.58
CA ARG A 632 -13.13 -28.48 -15.83
C ARG A 632 -11.62 -28.67 -15.92
N ARG A 633 -10.87 -28.47 -14.83
CA ARG A 633 -9.41 -28.48 -14.83
C ARG A 633 -8.81 -29.86 -14.60
N TYR A 634 -9.42 -30.66 -13.76
CA TYR A 634 -8.87 -31.97 -13.37
C TYR A 634 -9.41 -33.13 -14.23
N PHE A 635 -10.70 -33.09 -14.58
CA PHE A 635 -11.34 -34.18 -15.36
C PHE A 635 -11.32 -33.97 -16.87
N ASN A 636 -10.88 -32.81 -17.38
CA ASN A 636 -10.70 -32.54 -18.82
C ASN A 636 -11.91 -32.95 -19.70
N GLY A 637 -13.14 -32.79 -19.20
CA GLY A 637 -14.38 -33.09 -19.94
C GLY A 637 -14.91 -34.50 -19.68
N VAL A 638 -14.23 -35.33 -18.90
CA VAL A 638 -14.75 -36.65 -18.48
C VAL A 638 -15.79 -36.43 -17.36
N ASP A 639 -16.84 -37.24 -17.32
CA ASP A 639 -17.82 -37.17 -16.24
C ASP A 639 -17.21 -37.64 -14.92
N PRO A 640 -17.17 -36.76 -13.86
CA PRO A 640 -16.55 -37.11 -12.60
C PRO A 640 -17.44 -37.99 -11.70
N ILE A 641 -18.76 -38.07 -11.97
CA ILE A 641 -19.72 -38.75 -11.08
C ILE A 641 -19.43 -40.27 -11.05
N GLY A 642 -19.37 -40.80 -9.82
CA GLY A 642 -19.05 -42.18 -9.58
C GLY A 642 -17.55 -42.51 -9.59
N GLN A 643 -16.68 -41.55 -9.98
CA GLN A 643 -15.24 -41.78 -9.99
C GLN A 643 -14.62 -41.48 -8.61
N PRO A 644 -13.63 -42.27 -8.15
CA PRO A 644 -12.86 -41.98 -6.97
C PRO A 644 -11.88 -40.81 -7.27
N LEU A 645 -11.75 -39.87 -6.35
CA LEU A 645 -10.79 -38.79 -6.43
C LEU A 645 -9.39 -39.32 -6.00
N ALA A 646 -8.71 -40.00 -6.92
CA ALA A 646 -7.40 -40.59 -6.68
C ALA A 646 -6.30 -39.51 -6.56
N GLY A 647 -5.16 -39.84 -5.95
CA GLY A 647 -3.99 -38.95 -5.85
C GLY A 647 -4.12 -37.81 -4.84
N MET A 648 -5.12 -37.82 -3.98
CA MET A 648 -5.31 -36.77 -2.99
C MET A 648 -4.50 -37.05 -1.73
N GLU A 649 -3.61 -36.11 -1.38
CA GLU A 649 -2.94 -36.11 -0.07
C GLU A 649 -3.92 -35.64 1.00
N ILE A 650 -4.64 -36.57 1.63
CA ILE A 650 -5.44 -36.29 2.83
C ILE A 650 -4.62 -36.66 4.04
N ALA A 651 -4.37 -35.75 4.93
CA ALA A 651 -3.86 -36.09 6.24
C ALA A 651 -5.06 -36.36 7.19
N PRO A 652 -5.09 -37.49 7.93
CA PRO A 652 -4.14 -38.61 7.95
C PRO A 652 -4.40 -39.64 6.82
N ALA A 653 -3.33 -40.29 6.35
CA ALA A 653 -3.25 -41.16 5.18
C ALA A 653 -4.06 -42.50 5.29
N ARG A 654 -5.14 -42.55 6.06
CA ARG A 654 -5.89 -43.80 6.39
C ARG A 654 -7.31 -43.83 5.80
N GLN A 655 -7.75 -42.79 5.04
CA GLN A 655 -9.09 -42.82 4.46
C GLN A 655 -9.04 -43.18 2.98
N ALA A 656 -10.00 -44.02 2.55
CA ALA A 656 -10.17 -44.30 1.11
C ALA A 656 -10.44 -43.00 0.32
N PRO A 657 -9.98 -42.91 -0.95
CA PRO A 657 -10.27 -41.72 -1.79
C PRO A 657 -11.78 -41.55 -1.90
N PRO A 658 -12.30 -40.31 -1.73
CA PRO A 658 -13.74 -40.07 -1.78
C PRO A 658 -14.27 -40.22 -3.20
N THR A 659 -15.47 -40.79 -3.33
CA THR A 659 -16.19 -40.94 -4.62
C THR A 659 -16.96 -39.66 -4.92
N VAL A 660 -16.84 -39.15 -6.14
CA VAL A 660 -17.57 -37.95 -6.58
C VAL A 660 -19.05 -38.27 -6.79
N ILE A 661 -19.96 -37.64 -6.06
CA ILE A 661 -21.40 -37.84 -6.11
C ILE A 661 -22.18 -36.68 -6.75
N GLY A 662 -21.53 -35.53 -6.88
CA GLY A 662 -22.17 -34.36 -7.47
C GLY A 662 -21.18 -33.25 -7.86
N VAL A 663 -21.68 -32.34 -8.66
CA VAL A 663 -20.99 -31.12 -9.12
C VAL A 663 -21.82 -29.93 -8.74
N VAL A 664 -21.19 -28.96 -8.09
CA VAL A 664 -21.80 -27.74 -7.57
C VAL A 664 -21.36 -26.53 -8.39
N ALA A 665 -22.24 -25.57 -8.59
CA ALA A 665 -21.93 -24.30 -9.22
C ALA A 665 -20.75 -23.60 -8.54
N GLU A 666 -19.99 -22.85 -9.30
CA GLU A 666 -18.81 -22.17 -8.80
C GLU A 666 -19.18 -21.06 -7.82
N MET A 667 -18.54 -21.01 -6.69
CA MET A 667 -18.63 -19.91 -5.74
C MET A 667 -17.24 -19.37 -5.38
N MET A 668 -17.19 -18.14 -4.88
CA MET A 668 -15.96 -17.57 -4.32
C MET A 668 -15.75 -18.09 -2.89
N PRO A 669 -14.75 -18.98 -2.67
CA PRO A 669 -14.65 -19.71 -1.39
C PRO A 669 -14.10 -18.85 -0.25
N ASN A 670 -13.25 -17.82 -0.56
CA ASN A 670 -12.66 -16.95 0.44
C ASN A 670 -12.19 -15.59 -0.13
N ARG A 671 -11.75 -14.68 0.76
CA ARG A 671 -11.26 -13.34 0.43
C ARG A 671 -9.82 -13.30 -0.11
N ILE A 672 -9.03 -14.36 0.07
CA ILE A 672 -7.58 -14.29 -0.12
C ILE A 672 -7.18 -14.51 -1.58
N ARG A 673 -7.85 -15.41 -2.30
CA ARG A 673 -7.55 -15.72 -3.70
C ARG A 673 -8.80 -16.08 -4.48
N THR A 674 -8.90 -15.53 -5.67
CA THR A 674 -10.06 -15.65 -6.56
C THR A 674 -9.83 -16.56 -7.76
N GLU A 675 -8.61 -17.08 -7.98
CA GLU A 675 -8.32 -17.95 -9.13
C GLU A 675 -7.53 -19.19 -8.79
N GLY A 676 -7.87 -20.25 -9.46
CA GLY A 676 -7.06 -21.46 -9.56
C GLY A 676 -7.28 -22.50 -8.47
N TYR A 677 -8.26 -22.29 -7.58
CA TYR A 677 -8.59 -23.24 -6.53
C TYR A 677 -10.06 -23.57 -6.58
N GLY A 678 -10.39 -24.72 -7.13
CA GLY A 678 -11.71 -25.28 -6.99
C GLY A 678 -12.00 -25.68 -5.55
N VAL A 679 -13.27 -25.89 -5.24
CA VAL A 679 -13.72 -26.32 -3.92
C VAL A 679 -14.13 -27.79 -3.97
N MET A 680 -13.68 -28.54 -2.96
CA MET A 680 -14.10 -29.90 -2.67
C MET A 680 -14.91 -29.90 -1.37
N TYR A 681 -16.12 -30.43 -1.42
CA TYR A 681 -16.99 -30.54 -0.26
C TYR A 681 -16.99 -31.98 0.24
N LEU A 682 -16.80 -32.14 1.54
CA LEU A 682 -16.85 -33.42 2.22
C LEU A 682 -17.92 -33.41 3.32
N PRO A 683 -18.53 -34.56 3.66
CA PRO A 683 -19.49 -34.59 4.75
C PRO A 683 -18.83 -34.33 6.10
N ILE A 684 -19.52 -33.69 7.03
CA ILE A 684 -19.11 -33.45 8.42
C ILE A 684 -20.18 -33.93 9.37
N SER A 685 -19.80 -34.82 10.28
CA SER A 685 -20.71 -35.25 11.36
C SER A 685 -20.82 -34.17 12.43
N ARG A 686 -22.04 -33.76 12.74
CA ARG A 686 -22.32 -32.77 13.79
C ARG A 686 -21.82 -33.20 15.17
N LYS A 687 -21.62 -34.52 15.40
CA LYS A 687 -21.11 -35.08 16.65
C LYS A 687 -19.59 -35.01 16.82
N ARG A 688 -18.84 -34.81 15.72
CA ARG A 688 -17.36 -34.85 15.71
C ARG A 688 -16.71 -33.49 15.46
N SER A 689 -17.50 -32.45 15.24
CA SER A 689 -16.96 -31.15 14.84
C SER A 689 -16.49 -30.36 16.05
N ASN A 690 -15.21 -29.96 16.02
CA ASN A 690 -14.65 -29.00 16.95
C ASN A 690 -14.97 -27.61 16.41
N ALA A 691 -15.86 -26.86 17.07
CA ALA A 691 -16.24 -25.49 16.77
C ALA A 691 -16.58 -25.18 15.29
N PRO A 692 -17.61 -25.83 14.69
CA PRO A 692 -18.03 -25.50 13.34
C PRO A 692 -18.74 -24.16 13.32
N THR A 693 -18.75 -23.55 12.15
CA THR A 693 -19.58 -22.40 11.84
C THR A 693 -20.99 -22.87 11.48
N ILE A 694 -22.02 -22.30 12.11
CA ILE A 694 -23.40 -22.51 11.68
C ILE A 694 -23.73 -21.40 10.68
N VAL A 695 -24.01 -21.80 9.43
CA VAL A 695 -24.43 -20.88 8.38
C VAL A 695 -25.94 -20.79 8.42
N VAL A 696 -26.47 -19.58 8.48
CA VAL A 696 -27.90 -19.31 8.61
C VAL A 696 -28.37 -18.43 7.46
N ARG A 697 -29.48 -18.81 6.86
CA ARG A 697 -30.19 -17.99 5.88
C ARG A 697 -31.37 -17.29 6.54
N ALA A 698 -31.46 -15.98 6.38
CA ALA A 698 -32.50 -15.16 6.95
C ALA A 698 -32.91 -14.02 5.98
N GLN A 699 -34.19 -13.58 6.04
CA GLN A 699 -34.67 -12.46 5.21
C GLN A 699 -34.03 -11.12 5.66
N HIS A 700 -33.85 -10.94 6.95
CA HIS A 700 -33.28 -9.75 7.57
C HIS A 700 -32.12 -10.13 8.49
N PRO A 701 -30.90 -10.33 7.93
CA PRO A 701 -29.78 -10.91 8.69
C PRO A 701 -29.42 -10.12 9.95
N ALA A 702 -29.39 -8.80 9.89
CA ALA A 702 -29.04 -7.97 11.05
C ALA A 702 -30.06 -8.08 12.22
N ALA A 703 -31.33 -8.25 11.92
CA ALA A 703 -32.37 -8.49 12.94
C ALA A 703 -32.32 -9.94 13.44
N ALA A 704 -32.10 -10.89 12.55
CA ALA A 704 -31.95 -12.31 12.87
C ALA A 704 -30.72 -12.56 13.77
N ALA A 705 -29.62 -11.87 13.54
CA ALA A 705 -28.40 -11.99 14.35
C ALA A 705 -28.68 -11.76 15.84
N ARG A 706 -29.35 -10.67 16.20
CA ARG A 706 -29.72 -10.36 17.59
C ARG A 706 -30.66 -11.40 18.20
N ALA A 707 -31.66 -11.82 17.42
CA ALA A 707 -32.61 -12.81 17.90
C ALA A 707 -31.94 -14.17 18.13
N ILE A 708 -31.05 -14.59 17.25
CA ILE A 708 -30.25 -15.81 17.35
C ILE A 708 -29.33 -15.75 18.58
N GLU A 709 -28.59 -14.65 18.77
CA GLU A 709 -27.72 -14.47 19.94
C GLU A 709 -28.53 -14.60 21.25
N THR A 710 -29.66 -13.91 21.30
CA THR A 710 -30.54 -13.97 22.49
C THR A 710 -31.08 -15.38 22.75
N ALA A 711 -31.57 -16.07 21.70
CA ALA A 711 -32.11 -17.41 21.82
C ALA A 711 -31.02 -18.43 22.24
N LEU A 712 -29.83 -18.33 21.64
CA LEU A 712 -28.72 -19.21 22.00
C LEU A 712 -28.20 -18.97 23.41
N LEU A 713 -28.13 -17.72 23.88
CA LEU A 713 -27.74 -17.39 25.27
C LEU A 713 -28.77 -17.89 26.29
N GLN A 714 -30.04 -17.88 25.94
CA GLN A 714 -31.10 -18.44 26.82
C GLN A 714 -31.03 -19.97 26.91
N ALA A 715 -30.82 -20.63 25.76
CA ALA A 715 -30.73 -22.10 25.71
C ALA A 715 -29.39 -22.62 26.22
N HIS A 716 -28.32 -21.91 25.99
CA HIS A 716 -26.94 -22.25 26.32
C HIS A 716 -26.21 -21.06 26.97
N PRO A 717 -26.42 -20.76 28.28
CA PRO A 717 -25.86 -19.58 28.93
C PRO A 717 -24.33 -19.46 28.91
N ARG A 718 -23.63 -20.57 28.68
CA ARG A 718 -22.16 -20.61 28.54
C ARG A 718 -21.68 -20.52 27.13
N ALA A 719 -22.52 -20.76 26.12
CA ALA A 719 -22.18 -20.58 24.73
C ALA A 719 -22.32 -19.10 24.38
N ARG A 720 -21.28 -18.51 23.82
CA ARG A 720 -21.36 -17.13 23.35
C ARG A 720 -21.27 -17.09 21.85
N PRO A 721 -22.41 -17.02 21.18
CA PRO A 721 -22.44 -16.95 19.74
C PRO A 721 -21.92 -15.58 19.27
N ILE A 722 -21.05 -15.61 18.29
CA ILE A 722 -20.69 -14.44 17.47
C ILE A 722 -21.44 -14.60 16.16
N THR A 723 -22.24 -13.61 15.83
CA THR A 723 -22.99 -13.59 14.58
C THR A 723 -22.39 -12.55 13.63
N GLU A 724 -21.96 -12.99 12.47
CA GLU A 724 -21.43 -12.11 11.42
C GLU A 724 -22.33 -12.13 10.19
N VAL A 725 -22.67 -10.96 9.66
CA VAL A 725 -23.42 -10.83 8.41
C VAL A 725 -22.45 -10.97 7.24
N ILE A 726 -22.49 -12.10 6.53
CA ILE A 726 -21.56 -12.42 5.42
C ILE A 726 -21.63 -11.35 4.32
N GLY A 727 -22.81 -10.76 4.08
CA GLY A 727 -23.00 -9.68 3.11
C GLY A 727 -22.22 -8.41 3.43
N ALA A 728 -22.07 -8.06 4.73
CA ALA A 728 -21.28 -6.91 5.13
C ALA A 728 -19.81 -7.11 4.77
N ASP A 729 -19.28 -8.29 5.06
CA ASP A 729 -17.92 -8.68 4.75
C ASP A 729 -17.64 -8.74 3.25
N ALA A 730 -18.58 -9.32 2.50
CA ALA A 730 -18.53 -9.35 1.06
C ALA A 730 -18.57 -7.94 0.47
N GLY A 731 -19.36 -7.05 1.04
CA GLY A 731 -19.43 -5.63 0.68
C GLY A 731 -18.09 -4.92 0.86
N HIS A 732 -17.42 -5.10 1.99
CA HIS A 732 -16.09 -4.54 2.24
C HIS A 732 -15.04 -5.04 1.24
N TYR A 733 -15.02 -6.34 0.95
CA TYR A 733 -14.11 -6.92 -0.03
C TYR A 733 -14.35 -6.34 -1.44
N LEU A 734 -15.61 -6.27 -1.87
CA LEU A 734 -15.97 -5.71 -3.18
C LEU A 734 -15.63 -4.22 -3.25
N GLN A 735 -15.83 -3.48 -2.17
CA GLN A 735 -15.44 -2.07 -2.08
C GLN A 735 -13.92 -1.91 -2.23
N GLU A 736 -13.11 -2.73 -1.54
CA GLU A 736 -11.65 -2.73 -1.68
C GLU A 736 -11.23 -2.93 -3.15
N LYS A 737 -11.79 -3.93 -3.84
CA LYS A 737 -11.48 -4.21 -5.25
C LYS A 737 -11.92 -3.08 -6.19
N ARG A 738 -13.09 -2.48 -5.95
CA ARG A 738 -13.54 -1.28 -6.69
C ARG A 738 -12.61 -0.11 -6.50
N MET A 739 -12.12 0.10 -5.28
CA MET A 739 -11.19 1.18 -4.98
C MET A 739 -9.83 0.95 -5.62
N MET A 740 -9.28 -0.26 -5.58
CA MET A 740 -8.04 -0.60 -6.30
C MET A 740 -8.18 -0.34 -7.80
N ALA A 741 -9.31 -0.69 -8.40
CA ALA A 741 -9.60 -0.41 -9.80
C ALA A 741 -9.70 1.11 -10.07
N ALA A 742 -10.39 1.86 -9.22
CA ALA A 742 -10.53 3.32 -9.34
C ALA A 742 -9.18 4.04 -9.24
N LEU A 743 -8.34 3.67 -8.27
CA LEU A 743 -7.00 4.23 -8.11
C LEU A 743 -6.08 3.92 -9.29
N SER A 744 -6.13 2.68 -9.78
CA SER A 744 -5.36 2.28 -10.96
C SER A 744 -5.82 3.02 -12.20
N THR A 745 -7.14 3.23 -12.35
CA THR A 745 -7.72 4.01 -13.45
C THR A 745 -7.31 5.48 -13.35
N ALA A 746 -7.30 6.06 -12.14
CA ALA A 746 -6.82 7.44 -11.91
C ALA A 746 -5.33 7.58 -12.24
N ALA A 747 -4.49 6.62 -11.81
CA ALA A 747 -3.06 6.61 -12.14
C ALA A 747 -2.82 6.48 -13.65
N ALA A 748 -3.57 5.60 -14.34
CA ALA A 748 -3.51 5.47 -15.79
C ALA A 748 -4.01 6.72 -16.51
N GLY A 749 -5.05 7.37 -16.00
CA GLY A 749 -5.56 8.65 -16.50
C GLY A 749 -4.51 9.77 -16.37
N LEU A 750 -3.81 9.83 -15.23
CA LEU A 750 -2.70 10.75 -15.02
C LEU A 750 -1.56 10.49 -16.02
N ALA A 751 -1.16 9.22 -16.18
CA ALA A 751 -0.12 8.85 -17.13
C ALA A 751 -0.51 9.18 -18.59
N LEU A 752 -1.76 8.91 -18.97
CA LEU A 752 -2.32 9.27 -20.27
C LEU A 752 -2.33 10.78 -20.48
N GLY A 753 -2.77 11.56 -19.48
CA GLY A 753 -2.75 13.02 -19.52
C GLY A 753 -1.34 13.56 -19.69
N LEU A 754 -0.36 13.03 -18.94
CA LEU A 754 1.04 13.39 -19.09
C LEU A 754 1.58 13.04 -20.50
N ALA A 755 1.22 11.88 -21.04
CA ALA A 755 1.64 11.48 -22.39
C ALA A 755 1.02 12.41 -23.45
N VAL A 756 -0.26 12.73 -23.35
CA VAL A 756 -0.96 13.65 -24.25
C VAL A 756 -0.32 15.03 -24.23
N LEU A 757 -0.04 15.57 -23.03
CA LEU A 757 0.64 16.86 -22.85
C LEU A 757 2.04 16.85 -23.46
N GLY A 758 2.79 15.76 -23.28
CA GLY A 758 4.12 15.58 -23.87
C GLY A 758 4.10 15.53 -25.38
N ILE A 759 3.22 14.71 -25.96
CA ILE A 759 3.05 14.58 -27.42
C ILE A 759 2.58 15.89 -28.02
N TYR A 760 1.59 16.56 -27.40
CA TYR A 760 1.11 17.89 -27.82
C TYR A 760 2.22 18.92 -27.80
N GLY A 761 2.98 19.04 -26.69
CA GLY A 761 4.06 19.99 -26.53
C GLY A 761 5.17 19.82 -27.57
N VAL A 762 5.59 18.57 -27.81
CA VAL A 762 6.60 18.24 -28.85
C VAL A 762 6.08 18.55 -30.24
N THR A 763 4.83 18.16 -30.53
CA THR A 763 4.22 18.39 -31.85
C THR A 763 4.05 19.87 -32.15
N ALA A 764 3.50 20.65 -31.21
CA ALA A 764 3.32 22.09 -31.33
C ALA A 764 4.65 22.81 -31.56
N PHE A 765 5.70 22.38 -30.85
CA PHE A 765 7.05 22.93 -31.00
C PHE A 765 7.65 22.60 -32.38
N VAL A 766 7.60 21.34 -32.84
CA VAL A 766 8.13 20.93 -34.15
C VAL A 766 7.42 21.68 -35.29
N ILE A 767 6.11 21.87 -35.16
CA ILE A 767 5.33 22.65 -36.12
C ILE A 767 5.78 24.11 -36.14
N GLY A 768 5.97 24.70 -34.96
CA GLY A 768 6.46 26.11 -34.86
C GLY A 768 7.82 26.30 -35.53
N GLN A 769 8.74 25.32 -35.41
CA GLN A 769 10.03 25.41 -36.08
C GLN A 769 9.96 25.23 -37.59
N ARG A 770 8.96 24.52 -38.10
CA ARG A 770 8.77 24.24 -39.53
C ARG A 770 7.72 25.17 -40.16
N ALA A 771 7.32 26.24 -39.47
CA ALA A 771 6.29 27.14 -39.96
C ALA A 771 6.62 27.72 -41.36
N HIS A 772 7.87 28.11 -41.58
CA HIS A 772 8.33 28.58 -42.88
C HIS A 772 8.29 27.53 -43.98
N GLU A 773 8.76 26.27 -43.70
CA GLU A 773 8.68 25.12 -44.62
C GLU A 773 7.22 24.80 -44.98
N ILE A 774 6.33 24.85 -43.96
CA ILE A 774 4.88 24.63 -44.17
C ILE A 774 4.31 25.76 -45.04
N GLY A 775 4.69 27.01 -44.75
CA GLY A 775 4.29 28.17 -45.57
C GLY A 775 4.68 28.04 -47.04
N VAL A 776 5.94 27.69 -47.29
CA VAL A 776 6.45 27.46 -48.68
C VAL A 776 5.69 26.32 -49.37
N ARG A 777 5.43 25.20 -48.73
CA ARG A 777 4.65 24.10 -49.33
C ARG A 777 3.23 24.50 -49.66
N MET A 778 2.57 25.27 -48.76
CA MET A 778 1.24 25.79 -49.05
C MET A 778 1.25 26.82 -50.19
N ALA A 779 2.27 27.67 -50.29
CA ALA A 779 2.44 28.59 -51.38
C ALA A 779 2.64 27.90 -52.75
N ILE A 780 3.28 26.70 -52.76
CA ILE A 780 3.49 25.84 -53.95
C ILE A 780 2.24 24.97 -54.26
N GLY A 781 1.16 25.06 -53.49
CA GLY A 781 -0.11 24.40 -53.78
C GLY A 781 -0.44 23.17 -52.91
N ALA A 782 0.31 22.84 -51.84
CA ALA A 782 -0.06 21.78 -50.94
C ALA A 782 -1.36 22.09 -50.19
N SER A 783 -2.29 21.14 -50.21
CA SER A 783 -3.55 21.31 -49.48
C SER A 783 -3.35 21.25 -47.96
N ARG A 784 -4.27 21.85 -47.19
CA ARG A 784 -4.29 21.77 -45.71
C ARG A 784 -4.34 20.32 -45.21
N ALA A 785 -5.04 19.47 -45.95
CA ALA A 785 -5.15 18.04 -45.61
C ALA A 785 -3.80 17.30 -45.78
N ASP A 786 -3.00 17.62 -46.80
CA ASP A 786 -1.69 17.00 -47.04
C ASP A 786 -0.70 17.39 -45.94
N ILE A 787 -0.72 18.66 -45.49
CA ILE A 787 0.11 19.13 -44.38
C ILE A 787 -0.27 18.42 -43.09
N VAL A 788 -1.56 18.31 -42.77
CA VAL A 788 -2.03 17.59 -41.57
C VAL A 788 -1.64 16.10 -41.64
N ARG A 789 -1.87 15.44 -42.78
CA ARG A 789 -1.50 14.02 -42.99
C ARG A 789 -0.01 13.78 -42.79
N LEU A 790 0.83 14.67 -43.33
CA LEU A 790 2.29 14.59 -43.18
C LEU A 790 2.72 14.69 -41.73
N LEU A 791 2.20 15.72 -41.01
CA LEU A 791 2.54 15.97 -39.59
C LEU A 791 2.05 14.84 -38.69
N VAL A 792 0.83 14.37 -38.90
CA VAL A 792 0.26 13.23 -38.15
C VAL A 792 1.08 11.97 -38.36
N GLY A 793 1.41 11.62 -39.59
CA GLY A 793 2.21 10.42 -39.89
C GLY A 793 3.62 10.47 -39.28
N GLN A 794 4.27 11.62 -39.27
CA GLN A 794 5.60 11.77 -38.65
C GLN A 794 5.55 11.69 -37.12
N SER A 795 4.50 12.23 -36.49
CA SER A 795 4.34 12.27 -35.03
C SER A 795 3.84 10.92 -34.46
N LEU A 796 3.03 10.17 -35.21
CA LEU A 796 2.51 8.89 -34.76
C LEU A 796 3.51 7.72 -34.87
N ARG A 797 4.54 7.79 -35.74
CA ARG A 797 5.56 6.74 -35.84
C ARG A 797 6.23 6.40 -34.50
N PRO A 798 6.76 7.37 -33.72
CA PRO A 798 7.33 7.07 -32.41
C PRO A 798 6.30 6.47 -31.44
N VAL A 799 5.03 6.94 -31.50
CA VAL A 799 3.94 6.41 -30.66
C VAL A 799 3.67 4.95 -30.98
N ALA A 800 3.63 4.57 -32.28
CA ALA A 800 3.44 3.19 -32.71
C ALA A 800 4.58 2.27 -32.26
N ILE A 801 5.83 2.75 -32.32
CA ILE A 801 6.99 2.02 -31.80
C ILE A 801 6.86 1.80 -30.29
N GLY A 802 6.52 2.87 -29.52
CA GLY A 802 6.31 2.78 -28.09
C GLY A 802 5.16 1.84 -27.71
N LEU A 803 4.05 1.90 -28.45
CA LEU A 803 2.91 1.00 -28.29
C LEU A 803 3.34 -0.48 -28.47
N ALA A 804 4.07 -0.77 -29.55
CA ALA A 804 4.55 -2.13 -29.81
C ALA A 804 5.46 -2.63 -28.66
N ILE A 805 6.42 -1.80 -28.23
CA ILE A 805 7.30 -2.12 -27.11
C ILE A 805 6.51 -2.36 -25.84
N GLY A 806 5.59 -1.47 -25.47
CA GLY A 806 4.83 -1.58 -24.24
C GLY A 806 3.90 -2.80 -24.21
N VAL A 807 3.23 -3.11 -25.31
CA VAL A 807 2.44 -4.34 -25.45
C VAL A 807 3.32 -5.58 -25.31
N THR A 808 4.50 -5.60 -25.95
CA THR A 808 5.46 -6.71 -25.81
C THR A 808 5.90 -6.88 -24.36
N VAL A 809 6.21 -5.80 -23.64
CA VAL A 809 6.58 -5.83 -22.21
C VAL A 809 5.46 -6.45 -21.38
N VAL A 810 4.21 -6.07 -21.61
CA VAL A 810 3.05 -6.66 -20.90
C VAL A 810 2.89 -8.15 -21.22
N LEU A 811 3.03 -8.54 -22.48
CA LEU A 811 2.88 -9.94 -22.89
C LEU A 811 3.98 -10.85 -22.31
N LEU A 812 5.21 -10.34 -22.20
CA LEU A 812 6.34 -11.05 -21.60
C LEU A 812 6.31 -11.03 -20.07
N GLY A 813 5.96 -9.88 -19.47
CA GLY A 813 5.89 -9.68 -18.02
C GLY A 813 4.57 -10.13 -17.38
N GLY A 814 3.63 -10.66 -18.17
CA GLY A 814 2.26 -10.98 -17.73
C GLY A 814 2.18 -11.95 -16.55
N GLN A 815 3.17 -12.84 -16.39
CA GLN A 815 3.20 -13.78 -15.24
C GLN A 815 3.40 -13.04 -13.90
N VAL A 816 4.21 -11.98 -13.89
CA VAL A 816 4.38 -11.14 -12.70
C VAL A 816 3.08 -10.37 -12.41
N LEU A 817 2.41 -9.89 -13.46
CA LEU A 817 1.15 -9.18 -13.31
C LEU A 817 0.01 -10.11 -12.85
N ALA A 818 0.02 -11.37 -13.28
CA ALA A 818 -0.96 -12.38 -12.91
C ALA A 818 -0.99 -12.66 -11.40
N SER A 819 0.13 -12.49 -10.68
CA SER A 819 0.16 -12.67 -9.22
C SER A 819 -0.63 -11.58 -8.46
N PHE A 820 -0.92 -10.44 -9.09
CA PHE A 820 -1.68 -9.32 -8.52
C PHE A 820 -3.11 -9.22 -9.04
N ILE A 821 -3.46 -9.97 -10.10
CA ILE A 821 -4.75 -9.87 -10.79
C ILE A 821 -5.48 -11.19 -10.67
N ALA A 822 -6.66 -11.17 -10.09
CA ALA A 822 -7.52 -12.34 -9.96
C ALA A 822 -8.64 -12.31 -10.99
N GLY A 823 -8.98 -13.43 -11.59
CA GLY A 823 -10.18 -13.60 -12.42
C GLY A 823 -10.08 -13.13 -13.88
N VAL A 824 -9.00 -12.45 -14.28
CA VAL A 824 -8.76 -12.04 -15.67
C VAL A 824 -7.34 -12.43 -16.07
N GLY A 825 -7.20 -13.17 -17.14
CA GLY A 825 -5.86 -13.55 -17.62
C GLY A 825 -5.04 -12.31 -18.05
N PRO A 826 -3.71 -12.29 -17.81
CA PRO A 826 -2.85 -11.14 -18.17
C PRO A 826 -2.82 -10.84 -19.68
N ARG A 827 -3.32 -11.75 -20.52
CA ARG A 827 -3.44 -11.61 -21.97
C ARG A 827 -4.85 -11.32 -22.44
N ASP A 828 -5.69 -10.76 -21.59
CA ASP A 828 -7.09 -10.46 -21.94
C ASP A 828 -7.17 -9.50 -23.13
N PRO A 829 -7.78 -9.94 -24.26
CA PRO A 829 -7.76 -9.16 -25.52
C PRO A 829 -8.58 -7.88 -25.42
N ILE A 830 -9.61 -7.83 -24.55
CA ILE A 830 -10.46 -6.65 -24.39
C ILE A 830 -9.73 -5.59 -23.60
N ALA A 831 -9.00 -5.97 -22.53
CA ALA A 831 -8.18 -5.02 -21.75
C ALA A 831 -7.07 -4.43 -22.63
N ILE A 832 -6.36 -5.27 -23.38
CA ILE A 832 -5.28 -4.82 -24.28
C ILE A 832 -5.86 -3.96 -25.41
N GLY A 833 -6.93 -4.40 -26.05
CA GLY A 833 -7.56 -3.69 -27.17
C GLY A 833 -8.12 -2.32 -26.77
N SER A 834 -8.83 -2.24 -25.63
CA SER A 834 -9.35 -0.96 -25.11
C SER A 834 -8.22 0.02 -24.77
N ALA A 835 -7.16 -0.43 -24.12
CA ALA A 835 -5.99 0.41 -23.81
C ALA A 835 -5.31 0.95 -25.08
N ILE A 836 -5.15 0.11 -26.12
CA ILE A 836 -4.61 0.52 -27.42
C ILE A 836 -5.49 1.59 -28.05
N VAL A 837 -6.80 1.40 -28.10
CA VAL A 837 -7.75 2.34 -28.70
C VAL A 837 -7.69 3.69 -27.96
N ILE A 838 -7.70 3.68 -26.63
CA ILE A 838 -7.64 4.90 -25.81
C ILE A 838 -6.33 5.66 -26.07
N LEU A 839 -5.18 4.97 -26.08
CA LEU A 839 -3.89 5.61 -26.31
C LEU A 839 -3.78 6.19 -27.72
N VAL A 840 -4.17 5.42 -28.74
CA VAL A 840 -4.10 5.84 -30.16
C VAL A 840 -5.01 7.05 -30.39
N PHE A 841 -6.25 7.01 -29.90
CA PHE A 841 -7.19 8.12 -30.04
C PHE A 841 -6.69 9.38 -29.33
N SER A 842 -6.17 9.25 -28.12
CA SER A 842 -5.63 10.36 -27.34
C SER A 842 -4.38 10.97 -28.00
N ALA A 843 -3.48 10.13 -28.50
CA ALA A 843 -2.30 10.57 -29.25
C ALA A 843 -2.68 11.26 -30.56
N LEU A 844 -3.66 10.73 -31.29
CA LEU A 844 -4.18 11.37 -32.51
C LEU A 844 -4.78 12.75 -32.21
N ALA A 845 -5.59 12.88 -31.17
CA ALA A 845 -6.16 14.16 -30.74
C ALA A 845 -5.07 15.17 -30.37
N ALA A 846 -4.02 14.72 -29.64
CA ALA A 846 -2.88 15.56 -29.25
C ALA A 846 -2.07 16.09 -30.44
N VAL A 847 -2.00 15.32 -31.54
CA VAL A 847 -1.26 15.69 -32.75
C VAL A 847 -2.11 16.52 -33.71
N VAL A 848 -3.38 16.16 -33.90
CA VAL A 848 -4.27 16.82 -34.88
C VAL A 848 -4.58 18.27 -34.48
N ALA A 849 -4.73 18.56 -33.19
CA ALA A 849 -5.06 19.91 -32.72
C ALA A 849 -3.99 20.95 -33.13
N PRO A 850 -2.69 20.79 -32.84
CA PRO A 850 -1.66 21.73 -33.27
C PRO A 850 -1.45 21.70 -34.79
N ALA A 851 -1.58 20.52 -35.46
CA ALA A 851 -1.43 20.43 -36.92
C ALA A 851 -2.53 21.22 -37.65
N ARG A 852 -3.78 21.16 -37.22
CA ARG A 852 -4.88 21.98 -37.78
C ARG A 852 -4.68 23.47 -37.56
N ARG A 853 -4.16 23.86 -36.37
CA ARG A 853 -3.84 25.30 -36.12
C ARG A 853 -2.77 25.80 -37.09
N ALA A 854 -1.72 25.05 -37.33
CA ALA A 854 -0.65 25.41 -38.25
C ALA A 854 -1.11 25.48 -39.72
N ALA A 855 -1.97 24.57 -40.16
CA ALA A 855 -2.54 24.56 -41.50
C ALA A 855 -3.56 25.68 -41.76
N ARG A 856 -3.98 26.45 -40.73
CA ARG A 856 -4.89 27.60 -40.84
C ARG A 856 -4.18 28.95 -40.91
N VAL A 857 -2.87 28.99 -40.65
CA VAL A 857 -2.10 30.25 -40.69
C VAL A 857 -1.92 30.66 -42.16
N ASP A 858 -2.11 31.96 -42.44
CA ASP A 858 -1.95 32.53 -43.78
C ASP A 858 -0.48 32.46 -44.23
N PRO A 859 -0.17 31.76 -45.37
CA PRO A 859 1.18 31.70 -45.89
C PRO A 859 1.89 33.05 -46.07
N VAL A 860 1.13 34.10 -46.43
CA VAL A 860 1.68 35.46 -46.66
C VAL A 860 2.25 36.06 -45.37
N THR A 861 1.60 35.78 -44.22
CA THR A 861 2.07 36.32 -42.94
C THR A 861 3.34 35.58 -42.44
N ILE A 862 3.52 34.30 -42.80
CA ILE A 862 4.70 33.51 -42.43
C ILE A 862 5.92 33.86 -43.30
N LEU A 863 5.71 34.22 -44.56
CA LEU A 863 6.78 34.53 -45.49
C LEU A 863 7.30 35.97 -45.35
N ARG A 864 6.53 36.88 -44.69
CA ARG A 864 6.93 38.27 -44.40
C ARG A 864 7.78 38.43 -43.11
N VAL A 865 7.87 37.42 -42.24
CA VAL A 865 8.69 37.41 -41.05
C VAL A 865 9.95 36.59 -41.30
#